data_4929f32b60aa4e0b3d6be5cfc7c3389c
#
_entry.id   4929f32b60aa4e0b3d6be5cfc7c3389c
#
_cell.length_a   1.000
_cell.length_b   1.000
_cell.length_c   1.000
_cell.angle_alpha   90.00
_cell.angle_beta   90.00
_cell.angle_gamma   90.00
#
_symmetry.space_group_name_H-M   'P 1'
#
loop_
_entity.id
_entity.type
_entity.pdbx_description
1 polymer ?
#
loop_
_entity_poly.entity_id
_entity_poly.type
_entity_poly.pdbx_seq_one_letter_code
_entity_poly.pdbx_strand_id
1 'polypeptide(L)'
;MRKALLSLALCALPLAIHAQQWPEVHQEAKPGLRWWWLGSAVDKPNLQWTLQQYANQGVGAVEITPIYGVQGNQANNIDYLSDHWMEMLRFTEQQGRATGIEVDMATGTGWPFGGPWVPLQESASQMVIVDKRVDERKLKALDLTPPSKKASNCQLVGIYAFSDGIAVNLIKAFGEKKFKINKQQQENTITSLTLDGKLPNKGPWRIMALYQKFGVMRVKRAAPGGAGLVVDHFNKMAVGHYLQHIEQAFERTHTPYPHTFFNDSYEVAEADYTTDLFKEFEKRRGYSLEANLNKLVDGDPMVVADYRETLGDLLLENFTETWTAWAHSHGVLTRNQAHGSPANLIDCYSAVDIPEIEGFGLSDFGIKGLRKDSGFTRKNDSDFSMYKWASSAAHINAKPFTSSETFTWLTEHFRTSLSQMKPDMDLMFVGGVNHMFFHGTAYSPKNDPWPGWKFYASVDMSPTNTIWRDAPYLMSYITRCQSFLQWGKPDNDFLVFVPVRDLWHKQSKGKRLMQFAIHTMGQLAPEFSETIDNIDRMGFDCDYISERWLLQTRFVDGMLQTAAGTRYKALILPSKDNLLTKAVRSHIDTLRQQGATIIVGTNKLQMAQVAHPEALKADLGLKLIRRANAQGHHYFIANLSDHDVESTVALAVPFQKALWFDPMTGQRFQAETHSDSLHICLRSGESLILQTFKEVSEAISKELGGLPVRTTTQIENTRKVLDKGWTLSFKDCSPTYDKLLSIGQPTAWENLNDTLRTLMGTGVYECKVNFKKGELNGANWAIDLGDVRESARVYINDSLIGCAWAAPFTLQFSNLLKPGMNRIRVEVTNLPANRIAQLDREGYKWRKMEEINVVNINYKTTSYANWAPVPSGLNSQVVLYRVK
;
A
#
# COMPACT_ATOMS: atom_id res chain seq x y z
N MET A 1 11.33 60.95 -12.47
CA MET A 1 9.91 61.37 -12.37
C MET A 1 9.13 60.88 -13.59
N ARG A 2 8.26 59.93 -13.40
CA ARG A 2 6.93 59.68 -13.98
C ARG A 2 6.55 58.25 -13.66
N LYS A 3 5.65 58.12 -12.70
CA LYS A 3 4.97 56.88 -12.34
C LYS A 3 3.97 56.55 -13.47
N ALA A 4 4.05 55.32 -14.01
CA ALA A 4 2.99 54.75 -14.79
C ALA A 4 2.34 53.68 -13.96
N LEU A 5 1.14 53.93 -13.48
CA LEU A 5 0.19 52.93 -12.93
C LEU A 5 -0.31 52.08 -14.09
N LEU A 6 0.02 50.79 -14.10
CA LEU A 6 -0.69 49.78 -14.88
C LEU A 6 -1.85 49.22 -14.04
N SER A 7 -3.06 49.62 -14.38
CA SER A 7 -4.27 49.01 -13.88
C SER A 7 -4.42 47.64 -14.51
N LEU A 8 -4.22 46.55 -13.71
CA LEU A 8 -4.67 45.22 -14.09
C LEU A 8 -6.20 45.15 -13.93
N ALA A 9 -6.91 45.25 -15.06
CA ALA A 9 -8.30 44.84 -15.12
C ALA A 9 -8.36 43.30 -15.05
N LEU A 10 -8.69 42.74 -13.89
CA LEU A 10 -9.12 41.36 -13.77
C LEU A 10 -10.44 41.23 -14.53
N CYS A 11 -10.40 40.72 -15.75
CA CYS A 11 -11.55 40.15 -16.40
C CYS A 11 -11.98 38.89 -15.64
N ALA A 12 -12.94 39.02 -14.74
CA ALA A 12 -13.68 37.90 -14.24
C ALA A 12 -14.52 37.33 -15.39
N LEU A 13 -13.96 36.37 -16.13
CA LEU A 13 -14.76 35.51 -16.99
C LEU A 13 -15.77 34.79 -16.06
N PRO A 14 -17.08 34.81 -16.37
CA PRO A 14 -18.01 33.96 -15.67
C PRO A 14 -17.59 32.51 -15.96
N LEU A 15 -17.09 31.79 -14.96
CA LEU A 15 -16.98 30.36 -14.97
C LEU A 15 -18.38 29.83 -15.25
N ALA A 16 -18.62 29.39 -16.45
CA ALA A 16 -19.84 28.66 -16.78
C ALA A 16 -19.87 27.41 -15.89
N ILE A 17 -20.74 27.45 -14.89
CA ILE A 17 -20.97 26.31 -14.00
C ILE A 17 -21.71 25.27 -14.83
N HIS A 18 -20.97 24.33 -15.38
CA HIS A 18 -21.51 23.14 -16.04
C HIS A 18 -21.74 22.06 -14.97
N ALA A 19 -22.70 21.16 -15.18
CA ALA A 19 -22.78 19.98 -14.35
C ALA A 19 -21.45 19.21 -14.43
N GLN A 20 -21.07 18.60 -13.31
CA GLN A 20 -19.77 17.95 -13.19
C GLN A 20 -19.55 16.94 -14.34
N GLN A 21 -18.54 17.20 -15.12
CA GLN A 21 -17.91 16.17 -15.93
C GLN A 21 -16.96 15.33 -15.09
N TRP A 22 -16.37 14.29 -15.66
CA TRP A 22 -15.26 13.62 -14.97
C TRP A 22 -14.22 14.69 -14.57
N PRO A 23 -13.67 14.62 -13.34
CA PRO A 23 -12.57 15.49 -12.97
C PRO A 23 -11.43 15.38 -13.99
N GLU A 24 -10.66 16.44 -14.13
CA GLU A 24 -9.46 16.42 -14.94
C GLU A 24 -8.57 15.26 -14.49
N VAL A 25 -8.12 14.46 -15.45
CA VAL A 25 -7.22 13.35 -15.20
C VAL A 25 -5.80 13.89 -15.15
N HIS A 26 -5.29 14.11 -13.94
CA HIS A 26 -3.89 14.40 -13.72
C HIS A 26 -3.05 13.13 -13.86
N GLN A 27 -1.74 13.28 -14.02
CA GLN A 27 -0.83 12.14 -14.23
C GLN A 27 -0.87 11.18 -13.04
N GLU A 28 -0.92 11.71 -11.84
CA GLU A 28 -0.96 10.98 -10.57
C GLU A 28 -2.27 10.19 -10.35
N ALA A 29 -3.31 10.46 -11.16
CA ALA A 29 -4.52 9.64 -11.16
C ALA A 29 -4.36 8.30 -11.91
N LYS A 30 -3.33 8.16 -12.71
CA LYS A 30 -3.00 6.91 -13.38
C LYS A 30 -2.19 6.02 -12.43
N PRO A 31 -2.45 4.69 -12.38
CA PRO A 31 -1.70 3.80 -11.51
C PRO A 31 -0.23 3.68 -11.90
N GLY A 32 0.63 3.52 -10.91
CA GLY A 32 2.06 3.25 -11.08
C GLY A 32 2.39 1.76 -10.96
N LEU A 33 3.59 1.40 -11.40
CA LEU A 33 4.15 0.05 -11.26
C LEU A 33 5.49 0.11 -10.54
N ARG A 34 5.67 -0.67 -9.48
CA ARG A 34 7.01 -0.99 -8.97
C ARG A 34 7.73 -1.85 -10.01
N TRP A 35 8.93 -1.41 -10.40
CA TRP A 35 9.67 -1.99 -11.52
C TRP A 35 11.04 -2.48 -11.09
N TRP A 36 11.14 -3.78 -10.86
CA TRP A 36 12.39 -4.39 -10.42
C TRP A 36 13.38 -4.52 -11.57
N TRP A 37 14.56 -3.95 -11.40
CA TRP A 37 15.70 -4.09 -12.26
C TRP A 37 16.60 -5.21 -11.73
N LEU A 38 16.37 -6.44 -12.17
CA LEU A 38 17.15 -7.61 -11.77
C LEU A 38 18.58 -7.51 -12.31
N GLY A 39 19.57 -7.45 -11.39
CA GLY A 39 20.97 -7.23 -11.75
C GLY A 39 21.24 -5.86 -12.34
N SER A 40 20.23 -4.98 -12.38
CA SER A 40 20.23 -3.79 -13.23
C SER A 40 20.66 -4.07 -14.68
N ALA A 41 20.45 -5.32 -15.14
CA ALA A 41 20.84 -5.80 -16.44
C ALA A 41 19.86 -5.33 -17.53
N VAL A 42 19.79 -4.02 -17.70
CA VAL A 42 18.89 -3.32 -18.61
C VAL A 42 19.64 -2.75 -19.82
N ASP A 43 18.95 -2.59 -20.93
CA ASP A 43 19.47 -1.96 -22.13
C ASP A 43 18.44 -1.00 -22.76
N LYS A 44 18.94 -0.03 -23.53
CA LYS A 44 18.11 1.03 -24.12
C LYS A 44 16.96 0.52 -24.99
N PRO A 45 17.16 -0.45 -25.92
CA PRO A 45 16.06 -0.97 -26.75
C PRO A 45 14.94 -1.61 -25.94
N ASN A 46 15.28 -2.40 -24.92
CA ASN A 46 14.28 -3.06 -24.08
C ASN A 46 13.61 -2.09 -23.10
N LEU A 47 14.36 -1.11 -22.55
CA LEU A 47 13.77 -0.02 -21.73
C LEU A 47 12.74 0.77 -22.54
N GLN A 48 13.08 1.20 -23.77
CA GLN A 48 12.16 1.91 -24.64
C GLN A 48 10.91 1.08 -24.97
N TRP A 49 11.10 -0.19 -25.32
CA TRP A 49 9.98 -1.09 -25.62
C TRP A 49 9.07 -1.28 -24.42
N THR A 50 9.63 -1.50 -23.22
CA THR A 50 8.86 -1.75 -21.99
C THR A 50 8.04 -0.52 -21.60
N LEU A 51 8.64 0.67 -21.59
CA LEU A 51 7.91 1.91 -21.29
C LEU A 51 6.79 2.17 -22.28
N GLN A 52 7.00 1.88 -23.57
CA GLN A 52 5.92 1.98 -24.57
C GLN A 52 4.79 0.98 -24.27
N GLN A 53 5.10 -0.26 -23.83
CA GLN A 53 4.06 -1.21 -23.43
C GLN A 53 3.27 -0.66 -22.24
N TYR A 54 3.92 -0.11 -21.23
CA TYR A 54 3.27 0.45 -20.05
C TYR A 54 2.39 1.65 -20.40
N ALA A 55 2.89 2.59 -21.19
CA ALA A 55 2.11 3.73 -21.67
C ALA A 55 0.84 3.31 -22.43
N ASN A 56 0.95 2.31 -23.30
CA ASN A 56 -0.18 1.78 -24.06
C ASN A 56 -1.27 1.14 -23.15
N GLN A 57 -0.92 0.71 -21.95
CA GLN A 57 -1.86 0.18 -20.97
C GLN A 57 -2.51 1.26 -20.10
N GLY A 58 -1.99 2.48 -20.09
CA GLY A 58 -2.49 3.56 -19.24
C GLY A 58 -1.76 3.66 -17.88
N VAL A 59 -0.56 3.09 -17.77
CA VAL A 59 0.32 3.28 -16.61
C VAL A 59 0.81 4.71 -16.56
N GLY A 60 0.78 5.33 -15.38
CA GLY A 60 1.20 6.72 -15.15
C GLY A 60 2.63 6.88 -14.66
N ALA A 61 3.12 5.92 -13.90
CA ALA A 61 4.46 5.99 -13.29
C ALA A 61 5.13 4.62 -13.23
N VAL A 62 6.46 4.61 -13.17
CA VAL A 62 7.26 3.43 -12.82
C VAL A 62 8.20 3.78 -11.67
N GLU A 63 8.35 2.88 -10.71
CA GLU A 63 9.30 3.00 -9.61
C GLU A 63 10.45 2.02 -9.83
N ILE A 64 11.61 2.53 -10.16
CA ILE A 64 12.81 1.72 -10.38
C ILE A 64 13.33 1.22 -9.02
N THR A 65 13.33 -0.10 -8.83
CA THR A 65 13.92 -0.76 -7.66
C THR A 65 14.99 -1.75 -8.13
N PRO A 66 16.29 -1.39 -8.02
CA PRO A 66 17.39 -2.28 -8.38
C PRO A 66 17.52 -3.42 -7.37
N ILE A 67 17.66 -4.66 -7.85
CA ILE A 67 17.79 -5.86 -7.02
C ILE A 67 18.80 -6.85 -7.62
N TYR A 68 19.02 -7.95 -6.90
CA TYR A 68 19.89 -9.06 -7.34
C TYR A 68 19.62 -9.51 -8.78
N GLY A 69 20.54 -10.28 -9.34
CA GLY A 69 20.57 -10.63 -10.75
C GLY A 69 19.82 -11.92 -11.14
N VAL A 70 20.05 -12.31 -12.38
CA VAL A 70 19.48 -13.50 -13.03
C VAL A 70 20.61 -14.47 -13.37
N GLN A 71 20.49 -15.74 -12.95
CA GLN A 71 21.45 -16.80 -13.21
C GLN A 71 21.72 -16.95 -14.72
N GLY A 72 22.99 -16.96 -15.07
CA GLY A 72 23.44 -17.03 -16.45
C GLY A 72 23.45 -15.71 -17.22
N ASN A 73 23.05 -14.62 -16.57
CA ASN A 73 23.05 -13.26 -17.15
C ASN A 73 24.00 -12.28 -16.44
N GLN A 74 24.85 -12.77 -15.55
CA GLN A 74 25.73 -11.94 -14.72
C GLN A 74 26.67 -11.02 -15.52
N ALA A 75 27.05 -11.45 -16.73
CA ALA A 75 27.90 -10.62 -17.60
C ALA A 75 27.25 -9.30 -18.05
N ASN A 76 25.93 -9.20 -17.96
CA ASN A 76 25.17 -8.00 -18.30
C ASN A 76 24.77 -7.17 -17.07
N ASN A 77 25.17 -7.61 -15.87
CA ASN A 77 24.88 -6.86 -14.65
C ASN A 77 25.56 -5.50 -14.70
N ILE A 78 24.84 -4.47 -14.20
CA ILE A 78 25.35 -3.10 -14.11
C ILE A 78 25.43 -2.73 -12.64
N ASP A 79 26.62 -2.30 -12.19
CA ASP A 79 26.79 -1.87 -10.80
C ASP A 79 26.01 -0.60 -10.50
N TYR A 80 25.27 -0.63 -9.40
CA TYR A 80 24.43 0.47 -8.93
C TYR A 80 25.25 1.77 -8.77
N LEU A 81 24.72 2.89 -9.25
CA LEU A 81 25.32 4.22 -9.27
C LEU A 81 26.62 4.34 -10.10
N SER A 82 27.02 3.29 -10.85
CA SER A 82 28.09 3.46 -11.85
C SER A 82 27.67 4.42 -12.96
N ASP A 83 28.63 4.97 -13.71
CA ASP A 83 28.32 5.86 -14.84
C ASP A 83 27.38 5.21 -15.86
N HIS A 84 27.54 3.90 -16.09
CA HIS A 84 26.67 3.14 -16.98
C HIS A 84 25.26 2.98 -16.40
N TRP A 85 25.12 2.73 -15.09
CA TRP A 85 23.83 2.67 -14.42
C TRP A 85 23.11 4.02 -14.51
N MET A 86 23.83 5.12 -14.25
CA MET A 86 23.29 6.47 -14.34
C MET A 86 22.91 6.85 -15.79
N GLU A 87 23.63 6.32 -16.79
CA GLU A 87 23.26 6.46 -18.20
C GLU A 87 21.92 5.76 -18.50
N MET A 88 21.68 4.57 -17.96
CA MET A 88 20.42 3.86 -18.14
C MET A 88 19.26 4.58 -17.42
N LEU A 89 19.49 5.11 -16.22
CA LEU A 89 18.50 5.94 -15.53
C LEU A 89 18.14 7.17 -16.36
N ARG A 90 19.13 7.93 -16.81
CA ARG A 90 18.90 9.12 -17.66
C ARG A 90 18.15 8.79 -18.95
N PHE A 91 18.45 7.66 -19.58
CA PHE A 91 17.73 7.20 -20.76
C PHE A 91 16.27 6.85 -20.40
N THR A 92 16.04 6.17 -19.28
CA THR A 92 14.69 5.84 -18.77
C THR A 92 13.87 7.10 -18.51
N GLU A 93 14.46 8.11 -17.86
CA GLU A 93 13.87 9.44 -17.67
C GLU A 93 13.48 10.13 -18.99
N GLN A 94 14.35 10.06 -20.00
CA GLN A 94 14.05 10.61 -21.32
C GLN A 94 12.88 9.90 -21.99
N GLN A 95 12.86 8.56 -21.91
CA GLN A 95 11.77 7.75 -22.49
C GLN A 95 10.48 7.93 -21.69
N GLY A 96 10.53 8.03 -20.36
CA GLY A 96 9.38 8.36 -19.51
C GLY A 96 8.70 9.66 -19.96
N ARG A 97 9.48 10.74 -20.11
CA ARG A 97 8.95 12.00 -20.65
C ARG A 97 8.35 11.87 -22.05
N ALA A 98 8.96 11.07 -22.93
CA ALA A 98 8.47 10.85 -24.29
C ALA A 98 7.16 10.05 -24.33
N THR A 99 6.92 9.18 -23.37
CA THR A 99 5.76 8.30 -23.29
C THR A 99 4.68 8.79 -22.31
N GLY A 100 4.95 9.85 -21.54
CA GLY A 100 4.06 10.38 -20.52
C GLY A 100 4.00 9.46 -19.28
N ILE A 101 5.13 8.83 -18.93
CA ILE A 101 5.30 8.03 -17.71
C ILE A 101 6.27 8.75 -16.79
N GLU A 102 5.88 8.97 -15.55
CA GLU A 102 6.76 9.47 -14.50
C GLU A 102 7.73 8.37 -14.05
N VAL A 103 8.95 8.78 -13.70
CA VAL A 103 9.97 7.86 -13.22
C VAL A 103 10.28 8.19 -11.77
N ASP A 104 9.92 7.28 -10.89
CA ASP A 104 10.28 7.23 -9.48
C ASP A 104 11.44 6.25 -9.27
N MET A 105 12.10 6.34 -8.11
CA MET A 105 13.24 5.48 -7.81
C MET A 105 13.31 5.17 -6.31
N ALA A 106 13.57 3.92 -5.95
CA ALA A 106 13.96 3.56 -4.59
C ALA A 106 15.28 4.24 -4.20
N THR A 107 15.39 4.74 -2.97
CA THR A 107 16.61 5.42 -2.48
C THR A 107 17.65 4.40 -2.03
N GLY A 108 18.02 3.48 -2.92
CA GLY A 108 18.97 2.40 -2.64
C GLY A 108 18.75 1.20 -3.54
N THR A 109 19.28 0.07 -3.15
CA THR A 109 19.06 -1.23 -3.80
C THR A 109 18.39 -2.18 -2.84
N GLY A 110 17.38 -2.95 -3.30
CA GLY A 110 16.57 -3.73 -2.37
C GLY A 110 16.09 -2.85 -1.20
N TRP A 111 16.18 -3.35 0.02
CA TRP A 111 15.80 -2.63 1.25
C TRP A 111 16.46 -3.25 2.50
N PRO A 112 16.58 -2.58 3.65
CA PRO A 112 16.46 -1.14 3.89
C PRO A 112 17.69 -0.35 3.34
N PHE A 113 17.74 0.97 3.56
CA PHE A 113 18.87 1.83 3.18
C PHE A 113 20.19 1.28 3.68
N GLY A 114 21.15 1.16 2.76
CA GLY A 114 22.47 0.62 3.03
C GLY A 114 23.25 0.38 1.75
N GLY A 115 24.50 -0.02 1.89
CA GLY A 115 25.37 -0.27 0.73
C GLY A 115 26.83 -0.49 1.13
N PRO A 116 27.72 -0.75 0.16
CA PRO A 116 29.14 -1.00 0.42
C PRO A 116 29.88 0.26 0.91
N TRP A 117 29.30 1.44 0.71
CA TRP A 117 29.85 2.72 1.19
C TRP A 117 29.45 3.05 2.63
N VAL A 118 28.64 2.23 3.32
CA VAL A 118 28.33 2.39 4.73
C VAL A 118 29.44 1.78 5.57
N PRO A 119 30.27 2.58 6.28
CA PRO A 119 31.33 2.07 7.14
C PRO A 119 30.73 1.39 8.38
N LEU A 120 31.49 0.47 8.97
CA LEU A 120 31.03 -0.33 10.12
C LEU A 120 30.46 0.53 11.26
N GLN A 121 31.11 1.66 11.57
CA GLN A 121 30.74 2.56 12.67
C GLN A 121 29.48 3.39 12.39
N GLU A 122 29.02 3.45 11.15
CA GLU A 122 27.80 4.12 10.73
C GLU A 122 26.68 3.14 10.38
N SER A 123 26.91 1.85 10.65
CA SER A 123 25.92 0.81 10.40
C SER A 123 24.96 0.59 11.57
N ALA A 124 23.80 0.07 11.26
CA ALA A 124 22.80 -0.35 12.24
C ALA A 124 23.42 -1.20 13.36
N SER A 125 23.09 -0.86 14.60
CA SER A 125 23.75 -1.44 15.77
C SER A 125 22.79 -1.88 16.87
N GLN A 126 23.26 -2.81 17.69
CA GLN A 126 22.51 -3.41 18.79
C GLN A 126 23.22 -3.18 20.12
N MET A 127 22.44 -2.96 21.18
CA MET A 127 22.91 -2.97 22.56
C MET A 127 23.13 -4.41 23.03
N VAL A 128 24.38 -4.75 23.42
CA VAL A 128 24.71 -6.04 24.04
C VAL A 128 25.16 -5.77 25.46
N ILE A 129 24.57 -6.49 26.41
CA ILE A 129 24.83 -6.33 27.85
C ILE A 129 25.31 -7.66 28.43
N VAL A 130 26.43 -7.60 29.20
CA VAL A 130 26.88 -8.67 30.05
C VAL A 130 26.63 -8.25 31.50
N ASP A 131 25.85 -9.03 32.23
CA ASP A 131 25.29 -8.71 33.53
C ASP A 131 25.81 -9.74 34.55
N LYS A 132 26.48 -9.25 35.60
CA LYS A 132 27.07 -10.08 36.66
C LYS A 132 26.72 -9.54 38.03
N ARG A 133 26.37 -10.44 38.95
CA ARG A 133 26.18 -10.13 40.37
C ARG A 133 27.44 -10.50 41.15
N VAL A 134 27.86 -9.62 42.06
CA VAL A 134 29.10 -9.76 42.83
C VAL A 134 28.85 -9.29 44.24
N ASP A 135 29.21 -10.14 45.22
CA ASP A 135 29.10 -9.81 46.66
C ASP A 135 30.44 -9.35 47.25
N GLU A 136 31.52 -9.60 46.52
CA GLU A 136 32.87 -9.25 46.97
C GLU A 136 33.23 -7.80 46.64
N ARG A 137 33.94 -7.13 47.52
CA ARG A 137 34.47 -5.78 47.31
C ARG A 137 35.63 -5.73 46.30
N LYS A 138 36.46 -6.80 46.23
CA LYS A 138 37.63 -6.86 45.31
C LYS A 138 37.28 -7.72 44.11
N LEU A 139 37.30 -7.11 42.94
CA LEU A 139 37.15 -7.81 41.67
C LEU A 139 38.50 -8.35 41.20
N LYS A 140 38.57 -9.63 40.88
CA LYS A 140 39.74 -10.29 40.29
C LYS A 140 39.29 -10.99 39.02
N ALA A 141 39.75 -10.47 37.88
CA ALA A 141 39.46 -11.01 36.54
C ALA A 141 37.96 -11.33 36.34
N LEU A 142 37.05 -10.40 36.81
CA LEU A 142 35.62 -10.56 36.58
C LEU A 142 35.34 -10.63 35.07
N ASP A 143 34.87 -11.76 34.62
CA ASP A 143 34.60 -11.99 33.21
C ASP A 143 33.35 -11.22 32.76
N LEU A 144 33.56 -10.26 31.86
CA LEU A 144 32.55 -9.42 31.21
C LEU A 144 32.58 -9.62 29.71
N THR A 145 33.15 -10.69 29.20
CA THR A 145 33.25 -11.01 27.77
C THR A 145 31.86 -11.12 27.15
N PRO A 146 31.59 -10.44 26.03
CA PRO A 146 30.31 -10.60 25.35
C PRO A 146 30.09 -12.03 24.89
N PRO A 147 28.85 -12.56 24.84
CA PRO A 147 28.57 -13.91 24.37
C PRO A 147 29.17 -14.14 22.98
N SER A 148 29.79 -15.29 22.73
CA SER A 148 30.53 -15.59 21.48
C SER A 148 29.74 -15.28 20.19
N LYS A 149 28.45 -15.59 20.17
CA LYS A 149 27.57 -15.28 19.02
C LYS A 149 27.39 -13.78 18.76
N LYS A 150 27.73 -12.92 19.75
CA LYS A 150 27.55 -11.45 19.69
C LYS A 150 28.87 -10.69 19.80
N ALA A 151 29.99 -11.36 19.94
CA ALA A 151 31.29 -10.77 20.25
C ALA A 151 31.97 -10.06 19.06
N SER A 152 31.56 -10.36 17.82
CA SER A 152 32.09 -9.72 16.62
C SER A 152 31.53 -8.30 16.46
N ASN A 153 32.38 -7.39 15.98
CA ASN A 153 32.05 -5.97 15.74
C ASN A 153 31.53 -5.23 16.98
N CYS A 154 31.93 -5.68 18.19
CA CYS A 154 31.53 -5.04 19.44
C CYS A 154 32.55 -3.98 19.87
N GLN A 155 32.04 -2.84 20.30
CA GLN A 155 32.79 -1.79 21.00
C GLN A 155 32.25 -1.64 22.42
N LEU A 156 33.15 -1.65 23.42
CA LEU A 156 32.77 -1.39 24.80
C LEU A 156 32.34 0.09 24.94
N VAL A 157 31.14 0.32 25.43
CA VAL A 157 30.57 1.65 25.68
C VAL A 157 30.88 2.08 27.14
N GLY A 158 30.74 1.15 28.08
CA GLY A 158 31.00 1.41 29.49
C GLY A 158 30.77 0.21 30.36
N ILE A 159 31.28 0.32 31.62
CA ILE A 159 31.04 -0.66 32.69
C ILE A 159 30.34 0.05 33.83
N TYR A 160 29.15 -0.41 34.15
CA TYR A 160 28.25 0.21 35.12
C TYR A 160 28.09 -0.68 36.36
N ALA A 161 28.05 -0.05 37.52
CA ALA A 161 27.84 -0.76 38.79
C ALA A 161 26.61 -0.20 39.51
N PHE A 162 25.78 -1.11 40.00
CA PHE A 162 24.55 -0.80 40.71
C PHE A 162 24.52 -1.50 42.07
N SER A 163 24.19 -0.73 43.11
CA SER A 163 23.92 -1.22 44.46
C SER A 163 22.95 -0.25 45.11
N ASP A 164 22.42 -0.54 46.31
CA ASP A 164 21.41 0.25 47.01
C ASP A 164 21.64 1.77 46.87
N GLY A 165 20.86 2.42 46.04
CA GLY A 165 20.92 3.88 45.78
C GLY A 165 22.17 4.36 44.99
N ILE A 166 23.05 3.47 44.56
CA ILE A 166 24.25 3.81 43.79
C ILE A 166 24.13 3.28 42.37
N ALA A 167 24.29 4.17 41.37
CA ALA A 167 24.43 3.85 39.96
C ALA A 167 25.63 4.63 39.42
N VAL A 168 26.66 3.96 38.93
CA VAL A 168 27.89 4.61 38.53
C VAL A 168 28.57 3.92 37.35
N ASN A 169 29.06 4.72 36.41
CA ASN A 169 30.00 4.24 35.40
C ASN A 169 31.41 4.16 36.04
N LEU A 170 31.91 2.94 36.21
CA LEU A 170 33.13 2.69 36.96
C LEU A 170 34.36 3.38 36.36
N ILE A 171 34.46 3.44 35.05
CA ILE A 171 35.62 4.03 34.38
C ILE A 171 35.55 5.56 34.41
N LYS A 172 34.39 6.15 34.12
CA LYS A 172 34.18 7.62 34.18
C LYS A 172 34.38 8.14 35.59
N ALA A 173 33.85 7.44 36.62
CA ALA A 173 33.87 7.92 38.00
C ALA A 173 35.20 7.71 38.71
N PHE A 174 35.93 6.61 38.48
CA PHE A 174 37.07 6.22 39.25
C PHE A 174 38.37 6.12 38.43
N GLY A 175 38.30 6.16 37.12
CA GLY A 175 39.43 6.07 36.19
C GLY A 175 40.09 4.71 36.12
N GLU A 176 40.95 4.51 35.13
CA GLU A 176 41.65 3.26 34.83
C GLU A 176 42.70 2.86 35.92
N LYS A 177 43.07 3.81 36.78
CA LYS A 177 43.97 3.53 37.91
C LYS A 177 43.32 2.69 39.01
N LYS A 178 41.97 2.80 39.19
CA LYS A 178 41.21 2.04 40.20
C LYS A 178 40.54 0.80 39.64
N PHE A 179 40.19 0.82 38.35
CA PHE A 179 39.60 -0.30 37.64
C PHE A 179 40.40 -0.57 36.39
N LYS A 180 41.01 -1.75 36.28
CA LYS A 180 41.79 -2.16 35.12
C LYS A 180 40.95 -3.08 34.22
N ILE A 181 40.80 -2.69 33.00
CA ILE A 181 40.18 -3.52 31.95
C ILE A 181 41.27 -4.25 31.20
N ASN A 182 41.20 -5.58 31.18
CA ASN A 182 42.08 -6.42 30.37
C ASN A 182 41.24 -6.95 29.21
N LYS A 183 41.53 -6.45 28.02
CA LYS A 183 40.79 -6.79 26.77
C LYS A 183 41.71 -7.57 25.83
N GLN A 184 41.22 -8.69 25.34
CA GLN A 184 41.83 -9.42 24.22
C GLN A 184 40.86 -9.34 23.05
N GLN A 185 41.40 -9.12 21.86
CA GLN A 185 40.65 -9.00 20.63
C GLN A 185 41.41 -9.70 19.50
N GLN A 186 40.72 -10.50 18.74
CA GLN A 186 41.20 -11.08 17.48
C GLN A 186 40.38 -10.50 16.35
N GLU A 187 41.03 -9.80 15.44
CA GLU A 187 40.35 -9.01 14.39
C GLU A 187 39.29 -8.07 15.03
N ASN A 188 38.03 -8.17 14.59
CA ASN A 188 36.92 -7.40 15.10
C ASN A 188 36.13 -8.09 16.23
N THR A 189 36.67 -9.20 16.78
CA THR A 189 35.99 -10.04 17.80
C THR A 189 36.64 -9.91 19.16
N ILE A 190 35.89 -9.51 20.17
CA ILE A 190 36.35 -9.51 21.56
C ILE A 190 36.35 -10.95 22.05
N THR A 191 37.56 -11.50 22.28
CA THR A 191 37.76 -12.87 22.75
C THR A 191 37.80 -13.00 24.27
N SER A 192 38.23 -11.93 24.97
CA SER A 192 38.17 -11.83 26.41
C SER A 192 38.08 -10.38 26.87
N LEU A 193 37.27 -10.12 27.88
CA LEU A 193 37.24 -8.86 28.62
C LEU A 193 37.05 -9.14 30.08
N THR A 194 38.07 -8.83 30.89
CA THR A 194 38.02 -8.99 32.35
C THR A 194 38.21 -7.66 33.04
N LEU A 195 37.63 -7.53 34.23
CA LEU A 195 37.71 -6.36 35.09
C LEU A 195 38.37 -6.70 36.40
N ASP A 196 39.45 -6.00 36.71
CA ASP A 196 40.08 -5.97 38.04
C ASP A 196 39.79 -4.64 38.73
N GLY A 197 39.59 -4.65 40.06
CA GLY A 197 39.40 -3.41 40.79
C GLY A 197 38.87 -3.58 42.20
N LYS A 198 38.53 -2.47 42.82
CA LYS A 198 38.00 -2.45 44.20
C LYS A 198 36.79 -1.55 44.27
N LEU A 199 35.64 -2.15 44.54
CA LEU A 199 34.37 -1.47 44.74
C LEU A 199 34.35 -0.66 46.04
N PRO A 200 33.51 0.39 46.16
CA PRO A 200 33.44 1.25 47.34
C PRO A 200 33.18 0.47 48.65
N ASN A 201 32.24 -0.45 48.60
CA ASN A 201 31.85 -1.27 49.75
C ASN A 201 31.70 -2.76 49.35
N LYS A 202 31.33 -3.62 50.31
CA LYS A 202 30.95 -5.00 50.05
C LYS A 202 29.52 -5.05 49.48
N GLY A 203 29.26 -5.99 48.51
CA GLY A 203 27.97 -6.12 47.80
C GLY A 203 26.73 -6.32 48.64
N PRO A 204 25.60 -6.55 48.00
CA PRO A 204 25.53 -7.01 46.60
C PRO A 204 25.71 -5.89 45.56
N TRP A 205 26.55 -6.16 44.57
CA TRP A 205 26.72 -5.30 43.40
C TRP A 205 26.26 -6.00 42.13
N ARG A 206 25.67 -5.24 41.24
CA ARG A 206 25.38 -5.69 39.88
C ARG A 206 26.29 -4.93 38.93
N ILE A 207 27.13 -5.66 38.21
CA ILE A 207 28.09 -5.10 37.26
C ILE A 207 27.63 -5.40 35.86
N MET A 208 27.45 -4.35 35.07
CA MET A 208 27.02 -4.45 33.69
C MET A 208 28.04 -3.87 32.71
N ALA A 209 28.55 -4.70 31.79
CA ALA A 209 29.31 -4.21 30.65
C ALA A 209 28.36 -4.03 29.47
N LEU A 210 28.34 -2.80 28.95
CA LEU A 210 27.53 -2.43 27.77
C LEU A 210 28.41 -2.37 26.53
N TYR A 211 27.99 -3.02 25.48
CA TYR A 211 28.64 -2.98 24.19
C TYR A 211 27.66 -2.49 23.10
N GLN A 212 28.19 -1.70 22.17
CA GLN A 212 27.56 -1.45 20.90
C GLN A 212 28.07 -2.48 19.88
N LYS A 213 27.17 -3.27 19.33
CA LYS A 213 27.46 -4.24 18.27
C LYS A 213 27.02 -3.65 16.94
N PHE A 214 27.98 -3.38 16.08
CA PHE A 214 27.74 -2.84 14.74
C PHE A 214 27.47 -3.93 13.70
N GLY A 215 26.93 -3.54 12.53
CA GLY A 215 26.74 -4.40 11.40
C GLY A 215 25.71 -5.51 11.63
N VAL A 216 24.65 -5.23 12.38
CA VAL A 216 23.63 -6.23 12.74
C VAL A 216 22.80 -6.68 11.54
N MET A 217 22.83 -5.91 10.46
CA MET A 217 22.05 -6.21 9.27
C MET A 217 22.77 -5.78 7.99
N ARG A 218 22.52 -6.53 6.92
CA ARG A 218 22.91 -6.20 5.54
C ARG A 218 21.68 -5.91 4.71
N VAL A 219 21.84 -5.13 3.64
CA VAL A 219 20.80 -4.88 2.65
C VAL A 219 20.25 -6.18 2.12
N LYS A 220 18.94 -6.31 2.11
CA LYS A 220 18.21 -7.44 1.50
C LYS A 220 18.03 -7.18 0.01
N ARG A 221 18.14 -8.22 -0.78
CA ARG A 221 17.86 -8.15 -2.23
C ARG A 221 18.76 -7.16 -2.98
N ALA A 222 19.96 -6.92 -2.50
CA ALA A 222 20.85 -5.92 -3.07
C ALA A 222 21.19 -6.20 -4.53
N ALA A 223 21.22 -5.14 -5.34
CA ALA A 223 21.71 -5.18 -6.71
C ALA A 223 23.25 -5.30 -6.75
N PRO A 224 23.85 -5.68 -7.89
CA PRO A 224 25.28 -5.54 -8.10
C PRO A 224 25.74 -4.12 -7.76
N GLY A 225 26.89 -3.99 -7.08
CA GLY A 225 27.40 -2.72 -6.57
C GLY A 225 26.67 -2.13 -5.34
N GLY A 226 25.56 -2.74 -4.89
CA GLY A 226 24.74 -2.24 -3.77
C GLY A 226 24.82 -3.07 -2.49
N ALA A 227 25.46 -4.24 -2.50
CA ALA A 227 25.51 -5.14 -1.35
C ALA A 227 26.42 -4.57 -0.23
N GLY A 228 25.85 -4.31 0.94
CA GLY A 228 26.59 -3.73 2.06
C GLY A 228 25.84 -3.77 3.38
N LEU A 229 26.34 -2.98 4.33
CA LEU A 229 25.71 -2.83 5.64
C LEU A 229 24.52 -1.88 5.57
N VAL A 230 23.50 -2.16 6.39
CA VAL A 230 22.37 -1.23 6.60
C VAL A 230 22.87 -0.04 7.42
N VAL A 231 22.50 1.18 7.03
CA VAL A 231 22.88 2.42 7.73
C VAL A 231 22.21 2.50 9.11
N ASP A 232 22.85 3.18 10.05
CA ASP A 232 22.23 3.51 11.34
C ASP A 232 21.16 4.59 11.15
N HIS A 233 19.90 4.20 11.05
CA HIS A 233 18.75 5.07 10.87
C HIS A 233 18.51 6.01 12.07
N PHE A 234 19.09 5.73 13.22
CA PHE A 234 18.99 6.59 14.40
C PHE A 234 20.08 7.67 14.43
N ASN A 235 21.03 7.63 13.49
CA ASN A 235 22.18 8.54 13.44
C ASN A 235 22.08 9.47 12.22
N LYS A 236 21.80 10.76 12.47
CA LYS A 236 21.63 11.78 11.42
C LYS A 236 22.84 11.92 10.52
N MET A 237 24.07 11.82 11.08
CA MET A 237 25.30 11.93 10.27
C MET A 237 25.46 10.73 9.35
N ALA A 238 25.21 9.51 9.85
CA ALA A 238 25.29 8.30 9.04
C ALA A 238 24.28 8.33 7.88
N VAL A 239 23.04 8.76 8.13
CA VAL A 239 22.03 8.98 7.10
C VAL A 239 22.48 10.04 6.09
N GLY A 240 23.05 11.16 6.57
CA GLY A 240 23.58 12.23 5.70
C GLY A 240 24.69 11.73 4.78
N HIS A 241 25.67 10.99 5.28
CA HIS A 241 26.75 10.40 4.47
C HIS A 241 26.24 9.39 3.45
N TYR A 242 25.24 8.59 3.84
CA TYR A 242 24.56 7.66 2.93
C TYR A 242 23.94 8.40 1.74
N LEU A 243 23.18 9.44 1.99
CA LEU A 243 22.49 10.25 0.97
C LEU A 243 23.48 11.03 0.09
N GLN A 244 24.56 11.55 0.68
CA GLN A 244 25.61 12.25 -0.05
C GLN A 244 26.27 11.36 -1.12
N HIS A 245 26.41 10.05 -0.87
CA HIS A 245 26.95 9.13 -1.86
C HIS A 245 26.03 9.02 -3.10
N ILE A 246 24.73 9.03 -2.91
CA ILE A 246 23.74 9.03 -3.99
C ILE A 246 23.82 10.37 -4.75
N GLU A 247 23.80 11.49 -4.03
CA GLU A 247 23.91 12.84 -4.59
C GLU A 247 25.14 12.98 -5.51
N GLN A 248 26.31 12.52 -5.06
CA GLN A 248 27.53 12.53 -5.84
C GLN A 248 27.42 11.78 -7.17
N ALA A 249 26.62 10.71 -7.26
CA ALA A 249 26.41 10.00 -8.52
C ALA A 249 25.59 10.82 -9.51
N PHE A 250 24.53 11.49 -9.05
CA PHE A 250 23.70 12.39 -9.85
C PHE A 250 24.51 13.59 -10.35
N GLU A 251 25.28 14.24 -9.47
CA GLU A 251 26.12 15.40 -9.80
C GLU A 251 27.22 15.05 -10.81
N ARG A 252 27.97 13.96 -10.55
CA ARG A 252 29.07 13.49 -11.42
C ARG A 252 28.62 13.23 -12.85
N THR A 253 27.42 12.65 -13.01
CA THR A 253 26.92 12.23 -14.32
C THR A 253 25.94 13.22 -14.94
N HIS A 254 25.58 14.30 -14.25
CA HIS A 254 24.57 15.28 -14.66
C HIS A 254 23.23 14.59 -15.04
N THR A 255 22.87 13.54 -14.30
CA THR A 255 21.59 12.85 -14.47
C THR A 255 20.49 13.63 -13.78
N PRO A 256 19.33 13.88 -14.41
CA PRO A 256 18.19 14.48 -13.72
C PRO A 256 17.75 13.61 -12.54
N TYR A 257 17.29 14.24 -11.47
CA TYR A 257 16.67 13.53 -10.36
C TYR A 257 15.31 12.95 -10.77
N PRO A 258 14.87 11.83 -10.16
CA PRO A 258 13.55 11.25 -10.43
C PRO A 258 12.42 12.18 -9.93
N HIS A 259 11.18 11.89 -10.33
CA HIS A 259 10.02 12.63 -9.83
C HIS A 259 9.85 12.43 -8.32
N THR A 260 9.95 11.19 -7.84
CA THR A 260 9.80 10.83 -6.44
C THR A 260 10.86 9.83 -6.01
N PHE A 261 11.43 10.02 -4.82
CA PHE A 261 12.21 9.01 -4.13
C PHE A 261 11.30 8.14 -3.27
N PHE A 262 11.50 6.84 -3.33
CA PHE A 262 10.75 5.84 -2.57
C PHE A 262 11.59 5.20 -1.46
N ASN A 263 10.97 4.95 -0.32
CA ASN A 263 11.46 4.10 0.77
C ASN A 263 10.44 3.02 1.11
N ASP A 264 10.89 1.77 1.03
CA ASP A 264 10.12 0.57 1.40
C ASP A 264 9.90 0.46 2.91
N SER A 265 9.12 -0.53 3.35
CA SER A 265 8.83 -0.79 4.77
C SER A 265 10.10 -0.87 5.61
N TYR A 266 10.00 -0.37 6.86
CA TYR A 266 11.13 -0.41 7.78
C TYR A 266 11.36 -1.84 8.27
N GLU A 267 12.33 -2.51 7.68
CA GLU A 267 12.66 -3.89 7.99
C GLU A 267 14.02 -4.06 8.69
N VAL A 268 14.46 -3.06 9.46
CA VAL A 268 15.71 -3.14 10.21
C VAL A 268 15.49 -3.91 11.49
N ALA A 269 15.84 -5.19 11.46
CA ALA A 269 15.71 -6.06 12.62
C ALA A 269 16.87 -5.86 13.60
N GLU A 270 16.61 -6.05 14.89
CA GLU A 270 17.58 -6.06 16.00
C GLU A 270 18.37 -4.77 16.25
N ALA A 271 18.21 -3.73 15.42
CA ALA A 271 18.84 -2.43 15.66
C ALA A 271 18.10 -1.68 16.77
N ASP A 272 18.69 -1.67 17.97
CA ASP A 272 18.09 -1.03 19.13
C ASP A 272 19.05 -0.07 19.85
N TYR A 273 20.15 0.33 19.21
CA TYR A 273 21.14 1.23 19.78
C TYR A 273 21.79 2.13 18.71
N THR A 274 22.21 3.30 19.15
CA THR A 274 23.07 4.23 18.38
C THR A 274 24.06 4.91 19.30
N THR A 275 25.15 5.45 18.76
CA THR A 275 26.29 5.98 19.55
C THR A 275 25.89 7.07 20.55
N ASP A 276 25.00 8.00 20.17
CA ASP A 276 24.58 9.13 21.01
C ASP A 276 23.32 8.85 21.85
N LEU A 277 22.86 7.59 21.92
CA LEU A 277 21.56 7.25 22.51
C LEU A 277 21.39 7.74 23.95
N PHE A 278 22.41 7.61 24.81
CA PHE A 278 22.29 8.04 26.22
C PHE A 278 22.11 9.55 26.35
N LYS A 279 22.82 10.32 25.54
CA LYS A 279 22.71 11.79 25.49
C LYS A 279 21.34 12.21 24.98
N GLU A 280 20.85 11.60 23.88
CA GLU A 280 19.55 11.89 23.31
C GLU A 280 18.40 11.46 24.23
N PHE A 281 18.54 10.33 24.92
CA PHE A 281 17.58 9.89 25.94
C PHE A 281 17.46 10.91 27.07
N GLU A 282 18.60 11.29 27.71
CA GLU A 282 18.60 12.25 28.82
C GLU A 282 18.00 13.60 28.40
N LYS A 283 18.36 14.09 27.22
CA LYS A 283 17.83 15.33 26.65
C LYS A 283 16.30 15.30 26.49
N ARG A 284 15.74 14.16 26.06
CA ARG A 284 14.32 14.00 25.72
C ARG A 284 13.47 13.59 26.93
N ARG A 285 13.98 12.73 27.80
CA ARG A 285 13.24 12.13 28.92
C ARG A 285 13.52 12.81 30.25
N GLY A 286 14.56 13.66 30.34
CA GLY A 286 14.90 14.44 31.53
C GLY A 286 15.58 13.67 32.66
N TYR A 287 16.04 12.44 32.39
CA TYR A 287 16.81 11.64 33.33
C TYR A 287 17.82 10.74 32.61
N SER A 288 18.88 10.34 33.36
CA SER A 288 19.97 9.53 32.79
C SER A 288 19.58 8.07 32.59
N LEU A 289 19.70 7.57 31.36
CA LEU A 289 19.54 6.15 31.07
C LEU A 289 20.70 5.32 31.64
N GLU A 290 21.94 5.87 31.68
CA GLU A 290 23.08 5.21 32.26
C GLU A 290 22.78 4.83 33.75
N ALA A 291 22.17 5.74 34.52
CA ALA A 291 21.79 5.52 35.91
C ALA A 291 20.60 4.54 36.08
N ASN A 292 19.83 4.29 35.02
CA ASN A 292 18.68 3.40 35.03
C ASN A 292 18.83 2.18 34.12
N LEU A 293 20.06 1.86 33.70
CA LEU A 293 20.34 0.74 32.81
C LEU A 293 19.89 -0.61 33.41
N ASN A 294 20.02 -0.80 34.72
CA ASN A 294 19.52 -1.97 35.43
C ASN A 294 18.00 -2.11 35.31
N LYS A 295 17.26 -0.99 35.42
CA LYS A 295 15.78 -0.98 35.24
C LYS A 295 15.37 -1.31 33.80
N LEU A 296 16.09 -0.77 32.81
CA LEU A 296 15.88 -1.13 31.41
C LEU A 296 16.04 -2.64 31.19
N VAL A 297 17.08 -3.24 31.77
CA VAL A 297 17.34 -4.68 31.63
C VAL A 297 16.32 -5.52 32.39
N ASP A 298 15.85 -5.04 33.54
CA ASP A 298 14.82 -5.72 34.34
C ASP A 298 13.40 -5.54 33.75
N GLY A 299 13.25 -4.71 32.72
CA GLY A 299 11.97 -4.51 32.04
C GLY A 299 11.03 -3.56 32.78
N ASP A 300 11.55 -2.57 33.50
CA ASP A 300 10.73 -1.50 34.11
C ASP A 300 9.89 -0.83 33.04
N PRO A 301 8.54 -0.84 33.14
CA PRO A 301 7.65 -0.40 32.07
C PRO A 301 7.88 1.07 31.66
N MET A 302 8.21 1.94 32.62
CA MET A 302 8.46 3.36 32.33
C MET A 302 9.76 3.55 31.56
N VAL A 303 10.85 2.94 32.03
CA VAL A 303 12.17 3.08 31.40
C VAL A 303 12.17 2.43 30.01
N VAL A 304 11.49 1.29 29.84
CA VAL A 304 11.34 0.61 28.56
C VAL A 304 10.51 1.45 27.59
N ALA A 305 9.41 2.05 28.04
CA ALA A 305 8.58 2.91 27.19
C ALA A 305 9.35 4.16 26.75
N ASP A 306 10.03 4.84 27.67
CA ASP A 306 10.84 6.02 27.36
C ASP A 306 12.02 5.70 26.42
N TYR A 307 12.59 4.49 26.56
CA TYR A 307 13.61 3.97 25.64
C TYR A 307 13.06 3.79 24.22
N ARG A 308 11.91 3.13 24.06
CA ARG A 308 11.22 2.90 22.80
C ARG A 308 10.79 4.19 22.14
N GLU A 309 10.22 5.10 22.91
CA GLU A 309 9.84 6.43 22.44
C GLU A 309 11.05 7.24 21.96
N THR A 310 12.20 7.12 22.64
CA THR A 310 13.45 7.76 22.22
C THR A 310 13.94 7.22 20.87
N LEU A 311 13.91 5.89 20.67
CA LEU A 311 14.24 5.30 19.36
C LEU A 311 13.27 5.75 18.28
N GLY A 312 11.97 5.85 18.60
CA GLY A 312 10.95 6.36 17.68
C GLY A 312 11.21 7.80 17.26
N ASP A 313 11.52 8.69 18.21
CA ASP A 313 11.86 10.09 17.94
C ASP A 313 13.12 10.19 17.05
N LEU A 314 14.16 9.39 17.36
CA LEU A 314 15.40 9.41 16.57
C LEU A 314 15.19 8.91 15.15
N LEU A 315 14.37 7.87 14.94
CA LEU A 315 14.03 7.41 13.61
C LEU A 315 13.33 8.50 12.79
N LEU A 316 12.33 9.12 13.39
CA LEU A 316 11.57 10.18 12.73
C LEU A 316 12.49 11.35 12.32
N GLU A 317 13.23 11.91 13.28
CA GLU A 317 14.01 13.14 13.07
C GLU A 317 15.30 12.91 12.26
N ASN A 318 16.01 11.81 12.57
CA ASN A 318 17.34 11.57 12.01
C ASN A 318 17.30 10.81 10.67
N PHE A 319 16.22 10.07 10.41
CA PHE A 319 16.03 9.35 9.15
C PHE A 319 14.94 9.98 8.30
N THR A 320 13.67 9.88 8.69
CA THR A 320 12.56 10.25 7.82
C THR A 320 12.57 11.74 7.45
N GLU A 321 12.67 12.64 8.44
CA GLU A 321 12.73 14.10 8.18
C GLU A 321 14.02 14.50 7.46
N THR A 322 15.14 13.85 7.78
CA THR A 322 16.45 14.13 7.14
C THR A 322 16.43 13.73 5.66
N TRP A 323 15.91 12.55 5.34
CA TRP A 323 15.77 12.06 3.97
C TRP A 323 14.79 12.94 3.16
N THR A 324 13.63 13.29 3.74
CA THR A 324 12.67 14.19 3.09
C THR A 324 13.26 15.57 2.81
N ALA A 325 13.98 16.17 3.77
CA ALA A 325 14.62 17.45 3.59
C ALA A 325 15.73 17.40 2.50
N TRP A 326 16.49 16.31 2.45
CA TRP A 326 17.47 16.07 1.39
C TRP A 326 16.79 15.97 0.00
N ALA A 327 15.74 15.17 -0.14
CA ALA A 327 15.00 15.06 -1.39
C ALA A 327 14.46 16.44 -1.85
N HIS A 328 13.88 17.21 -0.93
CA HIS A 328 13.36 18.55 -1.21
C HIS A 328 14.47 19.53 -1.65
N SER A 329 15.70 19.38 -1.15
CA SER A 329 16.83 20.23 -1.60
C SER A 329 17.18 20.03 -3.08
N HIS A 330 16.74 18.90 -3.66
CA HIS A 330 16.85 18.57 -5.08
C HIS A 330 15.55 18.74 -5.87
N GLY A 331 14.47 19.23 -5.22
CA GLY A 331 13.15 19.41 -5.84
C GLY A 331 12.39 18.10 -6.08
N VAL A 332 12.69 17.05 -5.33
CA VAL A 332 12.11 15.71 -5.45
C VAL A 332 11.14 15.45 -4.31
N LEU A 333 10.03 14.78 -4.60
CA LEU A 333 9.08 14.31 -3.59
C LEU A 333 9.57 13.03 -2.91
N THR A 334 8.98 12.74 -1.74
CA THR A 334 9.24 11.50 -1.01
C THR A 334 7.95 10.67 -0.86
N ARG A 335 8.05 9.36 -1.11
CA ARG A 335 7.00 8.38 -0.87
C ARG A 335 7.54 7.28 0.05
N ASN A 336 6.82 6.99 1.14
CA ASN A 336 7.35 6.15 2.22
C ASN A 336 6.33 5.19 2.81
N GLN A 337 6.76 3.95 2.99
CA GLN A 337 6.12 2.97 3.85
C GLN A 337 6.71 3.07 5.25
N ALA A 338 5.95 3.61 6.21
CA ALA A 338 6.44 3.82 7.57
C ALA A 338 6.29 2.59 8.47
N HIS A 339 5.47 1.63 8.08
CA HIS A 339 5.23 0.43 8.90
C HIS A 339 6.50 -0.42 9.07
N GLY A 340 6.52 -1.19 10.15
CA GLY A 340 7.72 -1.88 10.62
C GLY A 340 8.64 -1.01 11.49
N SER A 341 8.45 0.30 11.53
CA SER A 341 9.27 1.21 12.35
C SER A 341 8.97 1.13 13.85
N PRO A 342 9.90 1.49 14.72
CA PRO A 342 9.66 1.62 16.18
C PRO A 342 8.96 2.93 16.58
N ALA A 343 8.76 3.86 15.62
CA ALA A 343 8.14 5.15 15.85
C ALA A 343 6.60 5.08 15.75
N ASN A 344 5.92 6.16 16.16
CA ASN A 344 4.51 6.33 15.86
C ASN A 344 4.32 6.43 14.34
N LEU A 345 3.55 5.50 13.78
CA LEU A 345 3.37 5.42 12.31
C LEU A 345 2.77 6.70 11.72
N ILE A 346 1.81 7.33 12.44
CA ILE A 346 1.21 8.58 11.97
C ILE A 346 2.27 9.68 11.83
N ASP A 347 3.22 9.75 12.74
CA ASP A 347 4.27 10.78 12.67
C ASP A 347 5.23 10.53 11.49
N CYS A 348 5.64 9.29 11.27
CA CYS A 348 6.51 8.93 10.15
C CYS A 348 5.80 9.08 8.79
N TYR A 349 4.55 8.68 8.66
CA TYR A 349 3.75 8.92 7.47
C TYR A 349 3.53 10.42 7.22
N SER A 350 3.38 11.22 8.28
CA SER A 350 3.21 12.66 8.17
C SER A 350 4.47 13.40 7.72
N ALA A 351 5.65 12.82 7.91
CA ALA A 351 6.93 13.46 7.63
C ALA A 351 7.36 13.41 6.15
N VAL A 352 6.63 12.70 5.30
CA VAL A 352 6.90 12.57 3.86
C VAL A 352 5.80 13.21 3.02
N ASP A 353 6.03 13.41 1.71
CA ASP A 353 5.03 14.03 0.83
C ASP A 353 3.87 13.08 0.56
N ILE A 354 4.17 11.82 0.28
CA ILE A 354 3.22 10.78 -0.12
C ILE A 354 3.31 9.60 0.87
N PRO A 355 2.46 9.56 1.90
CA PRO A 355 2.33 8.38 2.75
C PRO A 355 1.88 7.18 1.92
N GLU A 356 2.56 6.03 2.06
CA GLU A 356 2.21 4.80 1.35
C GLU A 356 1.86 3.67 2.31
N ILE A 357 0.67 3.09 2.14
CA ILE A 357 0.25 1.87 2.82
C ILE A 357 0.62 0.63 1.99
N GLU A 358 0.57 -0.54 2.58
CA GLU A 358 0.78 -1.82 1.92
C GLU A 358 -0.43 -2.71 2.07
N GLY A 359 -0.77 -3.49 1.03
CA GLY A 359 -1.83 -4.47 1.05
C GLY A 359 -1.37 -5.83 0.55
N PHE A 360 -1.48 -6.84 1.42
CA PHE A 360 -1.22 -8.24 1.12
C PHE A 360 -2.53 -9.01 1.07
N GLY A 361 -2.59 -10.00 0.20
CA GLY A 361 -3.64 -10.99 0.19
C GLY A 361 -5.03 -10.46 -0.15
N LEU A 362 -5.92 -11.38 -0.43
CA LEU A 362 -7.31 -11.10 -0.79
C LEU A 362 -8.21 -11.31 0.43
N SER A 363 -9.02 -10.32 0.77
CA SER A 363 -10.10 -10.48 1.74
C SER A 363 -11.14 -11.49 1.24
N ASP A 364 -11.78 -12.21 2.15
CA ASP A 364 -12.86 -13.14 1.79
C ASP A 364 -14.15 -12.36 1.54
N PHE A 365 -14.20 -11.68 0.41
CA PHE A 365 -15.41 -11.02 -0.08
C PHE A 365 -16.43 -12.09 -0.49
N GLY A 366 -17.69 -11.94 -0.07
CA GLY A 366 -18.78 -12.83 -0.43
C GLY A 366 -19.28 -12.67 -1.88
N ILE A 367 -18.64 -11.87 -2.70
CA ILE A 367 -19.09 -11.43 -4.03
C ILE A 367 -19.46 -12.60 -4.94
N LYS A 368 -20.66 -12.55 -5.53
CA LYS A 368 -21.16 -13.55 -6.46
C LYS A 368 -20.30 -13.64 -7.72
N GLY A 369 -19.91 -14.84 -8.11
CA GLY A 369 -19.09 -15.08 -9.32
C GLY A 369 -17.60 -14.79 -9.15
N LEU A 370 -17.16 -14.19 -8.04
CA LEU A 370 -15.75 -14.02 -7.74
C LEU A 370 -15.09 -15.35 -7.47
N ARG A 371 -13.99 -15.63 -8.18
CA ARG A 371 -13.24 -16.88 -7.96
C ARG A 371 -12.57 -16.87 -6.59
N LYS A 372 -12.84 -17.93 -5.82
CA LYS A 372 -12.15 -18.22 -4.56
C LYS A 372 -10.97 -19.13 -4.83
N ASP A 373 -9.79 -18.73 -4.39
CA ASP A 373 -8.54 -19.46 -4.59
C ASP A 373 -7.98 -19.93 -3.22
N SER A 374 -8.80 -20.75 -2.53
CA SER A 374 -8.49 -21.23 -1.19
C SER A 374 -7.14 -21.95 -1.13
N GLY A 375 -6.29 -21.57 -0.18
CA GLY A 375 -4.92 -22.09 -0.02
C GLY A 375 -3.86 -21.41 -0.87
N PHE A 376 -4.25 -20.47 -1.77
CA PHE A 376 -3.36 -19.69 -2.60
C PHE A 376 -3.48 -18.18 -2.35
N THR A 377 -4.18 -17.79 -1.30
CA THR A 377 -4.32 -16.40 -0.82
C THR A 377 -3.85 -16.33 0.63
N ARG A 378 -3.26 -15.19 1.01
CA ARG A 378 -2.99 -14.90 2.42
C ARG A 378 -4.30 -14.42 3.07
N LYS A 379 -4.59 -14.95 4.27
CA LYS A 379 -5.75 -14.54 5.04
C LYS A 379 -5.41 -13.29 5.87
N ASN A 380 -6.39 -12.41 6.02
CA ASN A 380 -6.41 -11.29 6.97
C ASN A 380 -5.39 -10.18 6.71
N ASP A 381 -4.94 -10.00 5.47
CA ASP A 381 -4.01 -8.93 5.14
C ASP A 381 -4.70 -7.72 4.47
N SER A 382 -6.03 -7.75 4.32
CA SER A 382 -6.85 -6.66 3.78
C SER A 382 -7.88 -6.20 4.80
N ASP A 383 -7.43 -5.57 5.88
CA ASP A 383 -8.23 -5.00 6.94
C ASP A 383 -8.47 -3.51 6.69
N PHE A 384 -9.73 -3.06 6.77
CA PHE A 384 -10.09 -1.66 6.59
C PHE A 384 -9.31 -0.72 7.53
N SER A 385 -9.14 -1.11 8.80
CA SER A 385 -8.40 -0.30 9.77
C SER A 385 -6.93 -0.14 9.38
N MET A 386 -6.36 -1.14 8.72
CA MET A 386 -4.97 -1.13 8.27
C MET A 386 -4.74 -0.08 7.16
N TYR A 387 -5.63 0.03 6.19
CA TYR A 387 -5.48 0.98 5.08
C TYR A 387 -5.56 2.45 5.52
N LYS A 388 -6.20 2.75 6.64
CA LYS A 388 -6.36 4.12 7.13
C LYS A 388 -5.11 4.73 7.78
N TRP A 389 -4.04 4.01 8.02
CA TRP A 389 -2.83 4.57 8.64
C TRP A 389 -2.18 5.66 7.77
N ALA A 390 -1.92 5.37 6.51
CA ALA A 390 -1.31 6.33 5.59
C ALA A 390 -2.29 7.46 5.22
N SER A 391 -3.57 7.13 4.93
CA SER A 391 -4.58 8.12 4.57
C SER A 391 -4.89 9.07 5.72
N SER A 392 -4.93 8.60 6.96
CA SER A 392 -5.10 9.45 8.13
C SER A 392 -3.99 10.49 8.25
N ALA A 393 -2.73 10.06 8.08
CA ALA A 393 -1.59 10.98 8.10
C ALA A 393 -1.66 12.01 6.96
N ALA A 394 -2.08 11.60 5.76
CA ALA A 394 -2.31 12.52 4.65
C ALA A 394 -3.44 13.51 4.96
N HIS A 395 -4.56 13.04 5.46
CA HIS A 395 -5.75 13.84 5.71
C HIS A 395 -5.53 14.88 6.82
N ILE A 396 -4.95 14.50 7.97
CA ILE A 396 -4.70 15.46 9.07
C ILE A 396 -3.68 16.54 8.69
N ASN A 397 -2.83 16.29 7.68
CA ASN A 397 -1.84 17.22 7.15
C ASN A 397 -2.24 17.84 5.80
N ALA A 398 -3.46 17.64 5.34
CA ALA A 398 -3.99 18.15 4.07
C ALA A 398 -3.11 17.82 2.86
N LYS A 399 -2.45 16.65 2.87
CA LYS A 399 -1.66 16.16 1.72
C LYS A 399 -2.59 15.64 0.63
N PRO A 400 -2.25 15.84 -0.66
CA PRO A 400 -3.14 15.47 -1.76
C PRO A 400 -3.19 13.96 -2.00
N PHE A 401 -2.11 13.23 -1.70
CA PHE A 401 -1.97 11.84 -2.09
C PHE A 401 -1.78 10.90 -0.90
N THR A 402 -2.41 9.75 -1.02
CA THR A 402 -2.17 8.55 -0.21
C THR A 402 -1.89 7.41 -1.17
N SER A 403 -0.66 6.91 -1.16
CA SER A 403 -0.23 5.82 -2.02
C SER A 403 -0.48 4.45 -1.39
N SER A 404 -0.40 3.42 -2.20
CA SER A 404 -0.38 2.02 -1.73
C SER A 404 0.54 1.16 -2.57
N GLU A 405 1.30 0.31 -1.89
CA GLU A 405 1.79 -0.92 -2.51
C GLU A 405 0.61 -1.87 -2.62
N THR A 406 0.27 -2.27 -3.85
CA THR A 406 -1.02 -2.91 -4.13
C THR A 406 -0.80 -4.28 -4.76
N PHE A 407 -1.58 -5.28 -4.31
CA PHE A 407 -1.62 -6.66 -4.82
C PHE A 407 -0.42 -7.54 -4.45
N THR A 408 0.43 -7.14 -3.51
CA THR A 408 1.50 -8.01 -2.98
C THR A 408 0.87 -9.28 -2.40
N TRP A 409 1.22 -10.44 -2.94
CA TRP A 409 0.66 -11.73 -2.51
C TRP A 409 -0.88 -11.82 -2.53
N LEU A 410 -1.56 -11.08 -3.42
CA LEU A 410 -3.03 -11.20 -3.58
C LEU A 410 -3.45 -12.65 -3.79
N THR A 411 -2.74 -13.36 -4.70
CA THR A 411 -2.75 -14.82 -4.81
C THR A 411 -1.34 -15.32 -5.18
N GLU A 412 -1.17 -16.60 -5.44
CA GLU A 412 0.07 -17.17 -5.98
C GLU A 412 0.37 -16.65 -7.39
N HIS A 413 1.65 -16.71 -7.76
CA HIS A 413 2.10 -16.38 -9.12
C HIS A 413 1.26 -17.05 -10.19
N PHE A 414 0.96 -16.32 -11.26
CA PHE A 414 0.16 -16.78 -12.40
C PHE A 414 -1.31 -17.12 -12.11
N ARG A 415 -1.81 -16.84 -10.89
CA ARG A 415 -3.16 -17.19 -10.47
C ARG A 415 -4.06 -15.98 -10.22
N THR A 416 -3.53 -14.77 -10.17
CA THR A 416 -4.33 -13.57 -9.92
C THR A 416 -5.04 -13.11 -11.20
N SER A 417 -6.36 -12.90 -11.10
CA SER A 417 -7.19 -12.33 -12.16
C SER A 417 -7.49 -10.86 -11.90
N LEU A 418 -7.86 -10.13 -12.95
CA LEU A 418 -8.34 -8.75 -12.85
C LEU A 418 -9.58 -8.65 -11.95
N SER A 419 -10.45 -9.68 -11.99
CA SER A 419 -11.65 -9.73 -11.16
C SER A 419 -11.38 -9.87 -9.67
N GLN A 420 -10.26 -10.49 -9.27
CA GLN A 420 -9.82 -10.56 -7.87
C GLN A 420 -9.16 -9.26 -7.41
N MET A 421 -8.52 -8.51 -8.33
CA MET A 421 -7.91 -7.23 -8.02
C MET A 421 -8.94 -6.16 -7.66
N LYS A 422 -10.11 -6.15 -8.34
CA LYS A 422 -11.11 -5.09 -8.19
C LYS A 422 -11.61 -4.90 -6.75
N PRO A 423 -12.14 -5.91 -6.05
CA PRO A 423 -12.68 -5.70 -4.70
C PRO A 423 -11.61 -5.33 -3.66
N ASP A 424 -10.38 -5.79 -3.85
CA ASP A 424 -9.27 -5.45 -2.96
C ASP A 424 -8.89 -3.97 -3.10
N MET A 425 -8.74 -3.48 -4.35
CA MET A 425 -8.48 -2.04 -4.56
C MET A 425 -9.68 -1.16 -4.20
N ASP A 426 -10.92 -1.62 -4.39
CA ASP A 426 -12.11 -0.88 -3.97
C ASP A 426 -12.09 -0.66 -2.44
N LEU A 427 -11.66 -1.66 -1.67
CA LEU A 427 -11.48 -1.51 -0.23
C LEU A 427 -10.36 -0.54 0.13
N MET A 428 -9.26 -0.52 -0.64
CA MET A 428 -8.18 0.47 -0.49
C MET A 428 -8.68 1.89 -0.78
N PHE A 429 -9.48 2.10 -1.82
CA PHE A 429 -10.12 3.39 -2.12
C PHE A 429 -10.99 3.85 -0.97
N VAL A 430 -11.81 2.98 -0.40
CA VAL A 430 -12.62 3.25 0.80
C VAL A 430 -11.74 3.61 2.00
N GLY A 431 -10.57 2.98 2.13
CA GLY A 431 -9.55 3.30 3.13
C GLY A 431 -8.84 4.64 2.92
N GLY A 432 -9.09 5.34 1.80
CA GLY A 432 -8.53 6.65 1.49
C GLY A 432 -7.33 6.66 0.54
N VAL A 433 -6.95 5.50 -0.02
CA VAL A 433 -5.92 5.43 -1.07
C VAL A 433 -6.43 6.12 -2.34
N ASN A 434 -5.59 6.94 -2.97
CA ASN A 434 -5.90 7.65 -4.20
C ASN A 434 -4.70 7.75 -5.17
N HIS A 435 -3.62 7.00 -4.91
CA HIS A 435 -2.39 6.99 -5.71
C HIS A 435 -1.76 5.59 -5.67
N MET A 436 -2.31 4.64 -6.44
CA MET A 436 -1.90 3.24 -6.40
C MET A 436 -0.61 2.97 -7.15
N PHE A 437 0.28 2.19 -6.53
CA PHE A 437 1.40 1.51 -7.16
C PHE A 437 1.23 0.00 -7.04
N PHE A 438 1.26 -0.70 -8.17
CA PHE A 438 1.18 -2.16 -8.16
C PHE A 438 2.52 -2.77 -7.76
N HIS A 439 2.46 -3.79 -6.97
CA HIS A 439 3.56 -4.69 -6.69
C HIS A 439 3.41 -5.92 -7.61
N GLY A 440 4.10 -6.08 -8.71
CA GLY A 440 4.50 -5.01 -9.60
C GLY A 440 4.99 -5.69 -10.87
N THR A 441 6.08 -5.29 -11.43
CA THR A 441 6.60 -5.85 -12.68
C THR A 441 8.13 -5.97 -12.64
N ALA A 442 8.67 -7.06 -13.17
CA ALA A 442 10.10 -7.21 -13.34
C ALA A 442 10.51 -6.76 -14.76
N TYR A 443 11.63 -6.02 -14.87
CA TYR A 443 12.24 -5.86 -16.17
C TYR A 443 12.58 -7.25 -16.75
N SER A 444 12.23 -7.46 -18.00
CA SER A 444 12.56 -8.67 -18.75
C SER A 444 12.84 -8.30 -20.21
N PRO A 445 13.95 -8.75 -20.80
CA PRO A 445 14.20 -8.55 -22.21
C PRO A 445 13.06 -9.13 -23.07
N LYS A 446 12.66 -8.40 -24.12
CA LYS A 446 11.55 -8.79 -25.00
C LYS A 446 11.67 -10.21 -25.55
N ASN A 447 12.88 -10.62 -25.86
CA ASN A 447 13.16 -11.91 -26.48
C ASN A 447 13.51 -13.02 -25.48
N ASP A 448 13.42 -12.76 -24.16
CA ASP A 448 13.66 -13.82 -23.17
C ASP A 448 12.52 -14.86 -23.24
N PRO A 449 12.83 -16.17 -23.18
CA PRO A 449 11.79 -17.20 -23.24
C PRO A 449 10.73 -17.06 -22.16
N TRP A 450 9.46 -17.29 -22.52
CA TRP A 450 8.36 -17.25 -21.56
C TRP A 450 8.61 -18.17 -20.37
N PRO A 451 8.33 -17.74 -19.11
CA PRO A 451 7.59 -16.55 -18.69
C PRO A 451 8.43 -15.26 -18.58
N GLY A 452 9.67 -15.23 -18.95
CA GLY A 452 10.58 -14.11 -18.80
C GLY A 452 11.13 -14.00 -17.37
N TRP A 453 11.71 -12.85 -17.02
CA TRP A 453 12.20 -12.59 -15.68
C TRP A 453 11.04 -12.26 -14.74
N LYS A 454 11.15 -12.76 -13.51
CA LYS A 454 10.10 -12.61 -12.50
C LYS A 454 10.69 -12.16 -11.16
N PHE A 455 9.92 -11.42 -10.41
CA PHE A 455 10.20 -11.17 -9.01
C PHE A 455 9.81 -12.39 -8.17
N TYR A 456 10.39 -12.56 -6.99
CA TYR A 456 10.17 -13.74 -6.15
C TYR A 456 8.76 -13.80 -5.57
N ALA A 457 8.10 -12.64 -5.38
CA ALA A 457 6.74 -12.50 -4.88
C ALA A 457 5.76 -12.21 -6.02
N SER A 458 4.47 -12.48 -5.82
CA SER A 458 3.42 -12.10 -6.75
C SER A 458 2.95 -10.64 -6.43
N VAL A 459 2.20 -9.93 -7.27
CA VAL A 459 1.58 -10.29 -8.54
C VAL A 459 2.43 -9.71 -9.67
N ASP A 460 2.46 -10.41 -10.82
CA ASP A 460 3.22 -9.94 -11.98
C ASP A 460 2.33 -9.22 -12.98
N MET A 461 2.50 -7.90 -13.11
CA MET A 461 1.82 -7.02 -14.08
C MET A 461 2.74 -6.74 -15.27
N SER A 462 2.99 -7.74 -16.08
CA SER A 462 3.91 -7.65 -17.22
C SER A 462 3.30 -8.08 -18.54
N PRO A 463 3.91 -7.67 -19.68
CA PRO A 463 3.46 -8.07 -21.03
C PRO A 463 3.46 -9.59 -21.26
N THR A 464 4.16 -10.36 -20.43
CA THR A 464 4.20 -11.83 -20.54
C THR A 464 3.08 -12.54 -19.78
N ASN A 465 2.30 -11.80 -18.97
CA ASN A 465 1.12 -12.33 -18.29
C ASN A 465 -0.14 -12.15 -19.16
N THR A 466 -1.00 -13.16 -19.21
CA THR A 466 -2.23 -13.11 -20.05
C THR A 466 -3.22 -12.01 -19.64
N ILE A 467 -3.23 -11.63 -18.34
CA ILE A 467 -4.08 -10.51 -17.88
C ILE A 467 -3.72 -9.17 -18.53
N TRP A 468 -2.50 -9.04 -19.07
CA TRP A 468 -2.03 -7.83 -19.74
C TRP A 468 -2.90 -7.40 -20.90
N ARG A 469 -3.50 -8.35 -21.62
CA ARG A 469 -4.37 -8.08 -22.75
C ARG A 469 -5.55 -7.18 -22.40
N ASP A 470 -6.15 -7.41 -21.22
CA ASP A 470 -7.35 -6.70 -20.77
C ASP A 470 -7.07 -5.71 -19.61
N ALA A 471 -5.80 -5.57 -19.21
CA ALA A 471 -5.34 -4.62 -18.20
C ALA A 471 -5.75 -3.15 -18.46
N PRO A 472 -5.87 -2.63 -19.72
CA PRO A 472 -6.31 -1.26 -19.98
C PRO A 472 -7.68 -0.93 -19.36
N TYR A 473 -8.55 -1.90 -19.22
CA TYR A 473 -9.87 -1.69 -18.58
C TYR A 473 -9.72 -1.48 -17.08
N LEU A 474 -8.84 -2.24 -16.42
CA LEU A 474 -8.47 -2.04 -15.01
C LEU A 474 -7.79 -0.68 -14.82
N MET A 475 -6.78 -0.34 -15.64
CA MET A 475 -6.07 0.94 -15.52
C MET A 475 -7.02 2.13 -15.72
N SER A 476 -7.94 2.04 -16.67
CA SER A 476 -8.95 3.08 -16.90
C SER A 476 -9.93 3.21 -15.73
N TYR A 477 -10.34 2.09 -15.13
CA TYR A 477 -11.18 2.08 -13.93
C TYR A 477 -10.48 2.80 -12.76
N ILE A 478 -9.23 2.46 -12.49
CA ILE A 478 -8.43 3.07 -11.41
C ILE A 478 -8.28 4.57 -11.67
N THR A 479 -7.90 4.95 -12.88
CA THR A 479 -7.71 6.36 -13.28
C THR A 479 -8.98 7.18 -13.03
N ARG A 480 -10.15 6.64 -13.38
CA ARG A 480 -11.43 7.30 -13.13
C ARG A 480 -11.75 7.42 -11.64
N CYS A 481 -11.53 6.36 -10.87
CA CYS A 481 -11.73 6.42 -9.42
C CYS A 481 -10.77 7.41 -8.76
N GLN A 482 -9.49 7.35 -9.08
CA GLN A 482 -8.47 8.23 -8.49
C GLN A 482 -8.68 9.69 -8.87
N SER A 483 -9.15 10.01 -10.08
CA SER A 483 -9.46 11.39 -10.45
C SER A 483 -10.52 12.02 -9.53
N PHE A 484 -11.51 11.25 -9.06
CA PHE A 484 -12.48 11.71 -8.05
C PHE A 484 -11.87 11.73 -6.66
N LEU A 485 -11.11 10.71 -6.29
CA LEU A 485 -10.54 10.59 -4.95
C LEU A 485 -9.41 11.60 -4.67
N GLN A 486 -8.77 12.14 -5.71
CA GLN A 486 -7.81 13.25 -5.60
C GLN A 486 -8.50 14.61 -5.57
N TRP A 487 -9.75 14.72 -6.07
CA TRP A 487 -10.50 15.95 -6.09
C TRP A 487 -11.15 16.24 -4.72
N GLY A 488 -11.26 17.52 -4.35
CA GLY A 488 -11.87 17.97 -3.12
C GLY A 488 -11.03 17.70 -1.86
N LYS A 489 -11.70 17.60 -0.72
CA LYS A 489 -11.08 17.42 0.60
C LYS A 489 -11.66 16.22 1.33
N PRO A 490 -10.92 15.55 2.22
CA PRO A 490 -11.47 14.53 3.11
C PRO A 490 -12.64 15.06 3.93
N ASP A 491 -13.67 14.24 4.15
CA ASP A 491 -14.86 14.59 4.93
C ASP A 491 -15.20 13.47 5.93
N ASN A 492 -14.22 13.12 6.75
CA ASN A 492 -14.34 12.13 7.81
C ASN A 492 -14.92 12.78 9.08
N ASP A 493 -15.68 12.02 9.88
CA ASP A 493 -16.43 12.56 11.01
C ASP A 493 -15.55 12.77 12.25
N PHE A 494 -14.66 11.81 12.57
CA PHE A 494 -13.96 11.74 13.86
C PHE A 494 -12.45 11.64 13.73
N LEU A 495 -11.75 12.18 14.74
CA LEU A 495 -10.37 11.83 15.03
C LEU A 495 -10.32 10.69 16.05
N VAL A 496 -9.51 9.67 15.82
CA VAL A 496 -9.29 8.57 16.76
C VAL A 496 -7.84 8.61 17.24
N PHE A 497 -7.69 8.72 18.56
CA PHE A 497 -6.36 8.74 19.20
C PHE A 497 -5.64 7.41 19.07
N VAL A 498 -4.38 7.44 18.62
CA VAL A 498 -3.53 6.24 18.51
C VAL A 498 -2.80 6.00 19.82
N PRO A 499 -3.08 4.91 20.58
CA PRO A 499 -2.54 4.69 21.91
C PRO A 499 -1.13 4.07 21.89
N VAL A 500 -0.17 4.69 21.17
CA VAL A 500 1.19 4.14 21.01
C VAL A 500 1.92 4.03 22.35
N ARG A 501 1.67 4.97 23.29
CA ARG A 501 2.30 4.92 24.60
C ARG A 501 1.87 3.70 25.40
N ASP A 502 0.61 3.27 25.31
CA ASP A 502 0.09 2.02 25.91
C ASP A 502 0.87 0.82 25.37
N LEU A 503 1.17 0.84 24.07
CA LEU A 503 1.92 -0.24 23.42
C LEU A 503 3.39 -0.25 23.89
N TRP A 504 4.03 0.90 23.97
CA TRP A 504 5.41 0.99 24.45
C TRP A 504 5.59 0.49 25.89
N HIS A 505 4.55 0.63 26.73
CA HIS A 505 4.55 0.10 28.11
C HIS A 505 4.33 -1.42 28.20
N LYS A 506 3.88 -2.08 27.13
CA LYS A 506 3.67 -3.53 27.16
C LYS A 506 4.98 -4.27 27.44
N GLN A 507 4.96 -5.18 28.41
CA GLN A 507 6.07 -6.06 28.68
C GLN A 507 6.33 -6.98 27.48
N SER A 508 7.56 -7.08 27.03
CA SER A 508 7.94 -7.83 25.84
C SER A 508 9.05 -8.86 26.09
N LYS A 509 9.02 -9.54 27.25
CA LYS A 509 9.94 -10.64 27.59
C LYS A 509 11.43 -10.31 27.28
N GLY A 510 11.90 -9.12 27.69
CA GLY A 510 13.29 -8.68 27.47
C GLY A 510 13.61 -8.09 26.10
N LYS A 511 12.62 -7.96 25.20
CA LYS A 511 12.81 -7.21 23.95
C LYS A 511 12.70 -5.71 24.21
N ARG A 512 13.76 -4.97 24.00
CA ARG A 512 13.78 -3.51 24.11
C ARG A 512 13.15 -2.84 22.89
N LEU A 513 13.45 -3.35 21.69
CA LEU A 513 12.85 -2.85 20.45
C LEU A 513 11.42 -3.33 20.31
N MET A 514 10.52 -2.41 19.91
CA MET A 514 9.16 -2.70 19.50
C MET A 514 8.92 -2.04 18.14
N GLN A 515 8.43 -2.81 17.18
CA GLN A 515 8.18 -2.36 15.82
C GLN A 515 6.68 -2.47 15.52
N PHE A 516 6.14 -1.50 14.80
CA PHE A 516 4.71 -1.41 14.47
C PHE A 516 4.47 -1.86 13.03
N ALA A 517 4.21 -3.16 12.86
CA ALA A 517 3.75 -3.71 11.59
C ALA A 517 2.23 -3.58 11.49
N ILE A 518 1.74 -2.94 10.42
CA ILE A 518 0.29 -2.71 10.19
C ILE A 518 -0.51 -4.01 10.25
N HIS A 519 0.02 -5.11 9.71
CA HIS A 519 -0.61 -6.43 9.68
C HIS A 519 -0.82 -7.05 11.07
N THR A 520 -0.17 -6.56 12.12
CA THR A 520 -0.29 -7.09 13.48
C THR A 520 -0.97 -6.11 14.44
N MET A 521 -1.37 -4.93 13.99
CA MET A 521 -1.97 -3.90 14.85
C MET A 521 -3.25 -4.38 15.53
N GLY A 522 -4.09 -5.16 14.87
CA GLY A 522 -5.27 -5.77 15.46
C GLY A 522 -4.96 -6.68 16.65
N GLN A 523 -3.78 -7.32 16.69
CA GLN A 523 -3.31 -8.13 17.81
C GLN A 523 -2.62 -7.27 18.89
N LEU A 524 -1.88 -6.25 18.47
CA LEU A 524 -1.16 -5.35 19.38
C LEU A 524 -2.09 -4.38 20.10
N ALA A 525 -3.08 -3.83 19.41
CA ALA A 525 -4.01 -2.83 19.89
C ALA A 525 -5.47 -3.21 19.56
N PRO A 526 -6.03 -4.30 20.13
CA PRO A 526 -7.36 -4.81 19.75
C PRO A 526 -8.47 -3.80 20.02
N GLU A 527 -8.42 -3.06 21.13
CA GLU A 527 -9.42 -2.02 21.45
C GLU A 527 -9.43 -0.88 20.42
N PHE A 528 -8.25 -0.51 19.89
CA PHE A 528 -8.14 0.47 18.82
C PHE A 528 -8.78 -0.05 17.53
N SER A 529 -8.43 -1.25 17.09
CA SER A 529 -8.99 -1.84 15.87
C SER A 529 -10.50 -2.05 15.97
N GLU A 530 -10.99 -2.54 17.11
CA GLU A 530 -12.43 -2.70 17.37
C GLU A 530 -13.16 -1.34 17.35
N THR A 531 -12.52 -0.29 17.84
CA THR A 531 -13.08 1.08 17.77
C THR A 531 -13.30 1.50 16.32
N ILE A 532 -12.33 1.27 15.43
CA ILE A 532 -12.42 1.61 13.99
C ILE A 532 -13.55 0.83 13.31
N ASP A 533 -13.60 -0.50 13.54
CA ASP A 533 -14.65 -1.36 12.98
C ASP A 533 -16.05 -0.96 13.45
N ASN A 534 -16.18 -0.57 14.70
CA ASN A 534 -17.45 -0.10 15.26
C ASN A 534 -17.88 1.23 14.64
N ILE A 535 -16.95 2.19 14.45
CA ILE A 535 -17.22 3.47 13.78
C ILE A 535 -17.76 3.22 12.38
N ASP A 536 -17.07 2.38 11.58
CA ASP A 536 -17.48 2.03 10.21
C ASP A 536 -18.87 1.36 10.18
N ARG A 537 -19.11 0.35 11.05
CA ARG A 537 -20.39 -0.35 11.13
C ARG A 537 -21.55 0.52 11.58
N MET A 538 -21.27 1.57 12.37
CA MET A 538 -22.28 2.53 12.81
C MET A 538 -22.61 3.59 11.76
N GLY A 539 -21.93 3.60 10.62
CA GLY A 539 -22.18 4.54 9.52
C GLY A 539 -21.34 5.80 9.55
N PHE A 540 -20.28 5.85 10.35
CA PHE A 540 -19.37 6.99 10.44
C PHE A 540 -18.03 6.71 9.77
N ASP A 541 -17.17 7.72 9.68
CA ASP A 541 -15.79 7.59 9.24
C ASP A 541 -14.82 8.35 10.15
N CYS A 542 -13.54 7.98 10.13
CA CYS A 542 -12.55 8.60 11.00
C CYS A 542 -11.17 8.64 10.37
N ASP A 543 -10.31 9.48 10.95
CA ASP A 543 -8.86 9.47 10.76
C ASP A 543 -8.13 9.28 12.09
N TYR A 544 -6.91 8.78 12.03
CA TYR A 544 -6.05 8.53 13.18
C TYR A 544 -5.22 9.77 13.51
N ILE A 545 -4.97 10.00 14.81
CA ILE A 545 -4.13 11.11 15.24
C ILE A 545 -3.16 10.66 16.34
N SER A 546 -1.89 11.08 16.20
CA SER A 546 -0.86 10.88 17.24
C SER A 546 -0.90 11.98 18.29
N GLU A 547 -0.16 11.79 19.41
CA GLU A 547 0.03 12.84 20.43
C GLU A 547 0.58 14.13 19.83
N ARG A 548 1.59 14.03 18.96
CA ARG A 548 2.26 15.17 18.31
C ARG A 548 1.28 16.05 17.54
N TRP A 549 0.40 15.45 16.75
CA TRP A 549 -0.57 16.18 15.94
C TRP A 549 -1.80 16.61 16.75
N LEU A 550 -2.21 15.84 17.75
CA LEU A 550 -3.30 16.22 18.66
C LEU A 550 -2.96 17.50 19.43
N LEU A 551 -1.73 17.63 19.93
CA LEU A 551 -1.27 18.84 20.64
C LEU A 551 -1.30 20.12 19.79
N GLN A 552 -1.37 20.00 18.47
CA GLN A 552 -1.48 21.11 17.52
C GLN A 552 -2.93 21.36 17.05
N THR A 553 -3.86 20.48 17.42
CA THR A 553 -5.28 20.58 17.05
C THR A 553 -5.96 21.66 17.88
N ARG A 554 -6.87 22.43 17.29
CA ARG A 554 -7.62 23.51 17.92
C ARG A 554 -9.12 23.26 17.79
N PHE A 555 -9.91 23.90 18.65
CA PHE A 555 -11.37 23.94 18.51
C PHE A 555 -11.78 25.27 17.88
N VAL A 556 -12.35 25.23 16.67
CA VAL A 556 -12.70 26.41 15.87
C VAL A 556 -14.05 26.19 15.22
N ASP A 557 -14.97 27.16 15.36
CA ASP A 557 -16.32 27.14 14.76
C ASP A 557 -17.08 25.82 15.01
N GLY A 558 -17.03 25.31 16.25
CA GLY A 558 -17.75 24.12 16.68
C GLY A 558 -17.11 22.78 16.25
N MET A 559 -15.90 22.78 15.68
CA MET A 559 -15.20 21.61 15.22
C MET A 559 -13.73 21.57 15.67
N LEU A 560 -13.19 20.38 15.80
CA LEU A 560 -11.76 20.18 15.93
C LEU A 560 -11.08 20.47 14.59
N GLN A 561 -10.01 21.24 14.59
CA GLN A 561 -9.26 21.60 13.40
C GLN A 561 -7.78 21.25 13.59
N THR A 562 -7.21 20.47 12.68
CA THR A 562 -5.77 20.16 12.66
C THR A 562 -4.96 21.39 12.27
N ALA A 563 -3.64 21.33 12.47
CA ALA A 563 -2.73 22.40 12.06
C ALA A 563 -2.83 22.72 10.55
N ALA A 564 -3.09 21.73 9.71
CA ALA A 564 -3.27 21.89 8.27
C ALA A 564 -4.69 22.34 7.84
N GLY A 565 -5.62 22.48 8.79
CA GLY A 565 -6.96 22.99 8.54
C GLY A 565 -8.05 21.94 8.30
N THR A 566 -7.75 20.65 8.35
CA THR A 566 -8.77 19.60 8.24
C THR A 566 -9.64 19.58 9.51
N ARG A 567 -10.95 19.38 9.35
CA ARG A 567 -11.94 19.54 10.40
C ARG A 567 -12.63 18.23 10.78
N TYR A 568 -12.91 18.04 12.07
CA TYR A 568 -13.56 16.85 12.63
C TYR A 568 -14.56 17.23 13.70
N LYS A 569 -15.60 16.42 13.88
CA LYS A 569 -16.72 16.68 14.79
C LYS A 569 -16.41 16.33 16.25
N ALA A 570 -15.60 15.30 16.47
CA ALA A 570 -15.18 14.88 17.81
C ALA A 570 -13.83 14.15 17.80
N LEU A 571 -13.22 14.07 18.99
CA LEU A 571 -12.09 13.20 19.29
C LEU A 571 -12.59 11.94 20.00
N ILE A 572 -12.14 10.77 19.56
CA ILE A 572 -12.43 9.49 20.19
C ILE A 572 -11.15 8.95 20.84
N LEU A 573 -11.22 8.67 22.12
CA LEU A 573 -10.23 7.92 22.87
C LEU A 573 -10.68 6.45 22.90
N PRO A 574 -9.92 5.49 22.35
CA PRO A 574 -10.36 4.10 22.26
C PRO A 574 -10.69 3.47 23.61
N SER A 575 -9.95 3.83 24.67
CA SER A 575 -10.18 3.37 26.02
C SER A 575 -10.08 4.51 27.03
N LYS A 576 -10.81 4.39 28.15
CA LYS A 576 -10.65 5.29 29.31
C LYS A 576 -9.29 5.14 30.00
N ASP A 577 -8.67 4.01 29.82
CA ASP A 577 -7.41 3.62 30.45
C ASP A 577 -6.19 3.97 29.59
N ASN A 578 -6.38 4.68 28.45
CA ASN A 578 -5.26 5.13 27.62
C ASN A 578 -4.24 5.96 28.41
N LEU A 579 -2.97 5.61 28.26
CA LEU A 579 -1.87 6.33 28.88
C LEU A 579 -1.60 7.63 28.14
N LEU A 580 -2.05 8.73 28.70
CA LEU A 580 -1.87 10.07 28.17
C LEU A 580 -0.74 10.79 28.90
N THR A 581 0.13 11.48 28.20
CA THR A 581 1.09 12.40 28.80
C THR A 581 0.35 13.54 29.51
N LYS A 582 1.01 14.21 30.47
CA LYS A 582 0.46 15.38 31.17
C LYS A 582 0.06 16.47 30.16
N ALA A 583 0.87 16.70 29.14
CA ALA A 583 0.62 17.68 28.07
C ALA A 583 -0.67 17.34 27.29
N VAL A 584 -0.82 16.10 26.82
CA VAL A 584 -1.98 15.63 26.06
C VAL A 584 -3.24 15.70 26.92
N ARG A 585 -3.20 15.25 28.17
CA ARG A 585 -4.34 15.32 29.08
C ARG A 585 -4.80 16.77 29.27
N SER A 586 -3.86 17.68 29.61
CA SER A 586 -4.16 19.11 29.76
C SER A 586 -4.72 19.74 28.49
N HIS A 587 -4.20 19.35 27.32
CA HIS A 587 -4.70 19.84 26.03
C HIS A 587 -6.12 19.35 25.74
N ILE A 588 -6.42 18.07 25.96
CA ILE A 588 -7.78 17.51 25.83
C ILE A 588 -8.75 18.23 26.77
N ASP A 589 -8.35 18.51 28.02
CA ASP A 589 -9.18 19.25 28.97
C ASP A 589 -9.43 20.70 28.49
N THR A 590 -8.45 21.34 27.88
CA THR A 590 -8.60 22.67 27.27
C THR A 590 -9.58 22.61 26.09
N LEU A 591 -9.46 21.65 25.19
CA LEU A 591 -10.40 21.46 24.08
C LEU A 591 -11.83 21.23 24.58
N ARG A 592 -12.00 20.41 25.63
CA ARG A 592 -13.31 20.17 26.27
C ARG A 592 -13.90 21.42 26.87
N GLN A 593 -13.09 22.25 27.53
CA GLN A 593 -13.53 23.55 28.08
C GLN A 593 -13.95 24.53 26.99
N GLN A 594 -13.39 24.46 25.83
CA GLN A 594 -13.75 25.23 24.64
C GLN A 594 -15.03 24.72 23.96
N GLY A 595 -15.56 23.57 24.36
CA GLY A 595 -16.78 22.97 23.82
C GLY A 595 -16.55 21.76 22.86
N ALA A 596 -15.32 21.30 22.72
CA ALA A 596 -15.05 20.12 21.88
C ALA A 596 -15.65 18.85 22.48
N THR A 597 -16.25 18.03 21.65
CA THR A 597 -16.77 16.72 22.05
C THR A 597 -15.63 15.69 22.09
N ILE A 598 -15.45 15.07 23.25
CA ILE A 598 -14.47 14.01 23.51
C ILE A 598 -15.23 12.75 23.92
N ILE A 599 -15.19 11.73 23.10
CA ILE A 599 -15.88 10.45 23.30
C ILE A 599 -14.88 9.39 23.76
N VAL A 600 -15.26 8.56 24.72
CA VAL A 600 -14.45 7.43 25.20
C VAL A 600 -15.10 6.13 24.76
N GLY A 601 -14.35 5.28 24.05
CA GLY A 601 -14.86 4.08 23.38
C GLY A 601 -15.82 4.41 22.25
N THR A 602 -16.64 3.43 21.86
CA THR A 602 -17.64 3.57 20.80
C THR A 602 -19.04 3.71 21.41
N ASN A 603 -19.56 4.91 21.47
CA ASN A 603 -20.90 5.20 21.95
C ASN A 603 -21.74 5.83 20.83
N LYS A 604 -22.58 5.00 20.18
CA LYS A 604 -23.42 5.40 19.05
C LYS A 604 -24.29 6.63 19.33
N LEU A 605 -24.84 6.73 20.53
CA LEU A 605 -25.71 7.87 20.89
C LEU A 605 -24.91 9.17 20.96
N GLN A 606 -23.73 9.15 21.59
CA GLN A 606 -22.86 10.34 21.64
C GLN A 606 -22.36 10.73 20.27
N MET A 607 -22.00 9.76 19.43
CA MET A 607 -21.58 10.00 18.04
C MET A 607 -22.71 10.63 17.22
N ALA A 608 -23.94 10.10 17.34
CA ALA A 608 -25.11 10.60 16.63
C ALA A 608 -25.57 12.00 17.09
N GLN A 609 -25.13 12.47 18.25
CA GLN A 609 -25.40 13.85 18.69
C GLN A 609 -24.59 14.89 17.91
N VAL A 610 -23.45 14.51 17.34
CA VAL A 610 -22.53 15.43 16.65
C VAL A 610 -22.35 15.13 15.17
N ALA A 611 -22.71 13.92 14.71
CA ALA A 611 -22.61 13.49 13.33
C ALA A 611 -23.84 12.68 12.91
N HIS A 612 -24.26 12.80 11.66
CA HIS A 612 -25.29 11.93 11.09
C HIS A 612 -24.64 10.67 10.52
N PRO A 613 -25.12 9.46 10.92
CA PRO A 613 -24.61 8.23 10.34
C PRO A 613 -25.01 8.13 8.85
N GLU A 614 -24.12 7.63 8.04
CA GLU A 614 -24.39 7.36 6.63
C GLU A 614 -25.20 6.06 6.48
N ALA A 615 -26.45 6.18 6.05
CA ALA A 615 -27.35 5.03 5.92
C ALA A 615 -26.86 4.00 4.90
N LEU A 616 -26.13 4.43 3.87
CA LEU A 616 -25.48 3.52 2.92
C LEU A 616 -24.54 2.51 3.59
N LYS A 617 -23.84 2.92 4.67
CA LYS A 617 -23.03 2.03 5.51
C LYS A 617 -23.87 1.32 6.57
N ALA A 618 -24.56 2.08 7.41
CA ALA A 618 -25.21 1.58 8.63
C ALA A 618 -26.35 0.60 8.34
N ASP A 619 -27.16 0.89 7.32
CA ASP A 619 -28.37 0.15 7.01
C ASP A 619 -28.19 -0.84 5.85
N LEU A 620 -27.35 -0.49 4.86
CA LEU A 620 -27.17 -1.29 3.65
C LEU A 620 -25.85 -2.07 3.62
N GLY A 621 -24.92 -1.83 4.56
CA GLY A 621 -23.64 -2.53 4.63
C GLY A 621 -22.69 -2.23 3.49
N LEU A 622 -22.94 -1.17 2.71
CA LEU A 622 -22.07 -0.75 1.62
C LEU A 622 -20.77 -0.17 2.19
N LYS A 623 -19.69 -0.30 1.45
CA LYS A 623 -18.42 0.33 1.75
C LYS A 623 -18.28 1.62 0.95
N LEU A 624 -17.85 2.69 1.60
CA LEU A 624 -17.73 3.99 0.94
C LEU A 624 -16.71 4.91 1.62
N ILE A 625 -16.25 5.88 0.83
CA ILE A 625 -15.56 7.08 1.32
C ILE A 625 -16.26 8.32 0.78
N ARG A 626 -16.43 9.34 1.61
CA ARG A 626 -17.02 10.63 1.26
C ARG A 626 -15.96 11.72 1.25
N ARG A 627 -16.05 12.61 0.25
CA ARG A 627 -15.20 13.81 0.14
C ARG A 627 -16.05 15.03 -0.11
N ALA A 628 -15.66 16.17 0.45
CA ALA A 628 -16.30 17.46 0.22
C ALA A 628 -15.64 18.19 -0.96
N ASN A 629 -16.43 18.86 -1.77
CA ASN A 629 -15.98 19.70 -2.89
C ASN A 629 -16.76 21.02 -2.97
N ALA A 630 -16.39 21.90 -3.89
CA ALA A 630 -17.01 23.22 -4.02
C ALA A 630 -18.52 23.17 -4.36
N GLN A 631 -19.01 22.09 -4.97
CA GLN A 631 -20.40 21.94 -5.40
C GLN A 631 -21.26 21.18 -4.37
N GLY A 632 -20.64 20.42 -3.48
CA GLY A 632 -21.29 19.54 -2.51
C GLY A 632 -20.36 18.45 -2.03
N HIS A 633 -20.76 17.19 -2.22
CA HIS A 633 -19.94 16.04 -1.84
C HIS A 633 -19.86 15.03 -2.97
N HIS A 634 -18.88 14.19 -2.94
CA HIS A 634 -18.84 12.99 -3.78
C HIS A 634 -18.44 11.77 -2.95
N TYR A 635 -18.89 10.62 -3.41
CA TYR A 635 -18.74 9.35 -2.74
C TYR A 635 -18.17 8.34 -3.74
N PHE A 636 -17.20 7.56 -3.33
CA PHE A 636 -16.93 6.27 -3.95
C PHE A 636 -17.66 5.21 -3.13
N ILE A 637 -18.50 4.39 -3.76
CA ILE A 637 -19.36 3.42 -3.10
C ILE A 637 -19.13 2.04 -3.73
N ALA A 638 -18.89 1.02 -2.92
CA ALA A 638 -18.68 -0.35 -3.36
C ALA A 638 -19.57 -1.34 -2.61
N ASN A 639 -20.20 -2.25 -3.35
CA ASN A 639 -20.91 -3.40 -2.78
C ASN A 639 -19.99 -4.62 -2.76
N LEU A 640 -19.31 -4.84 -1.65
CA LEU A 640 -18.39 -5.96 -1.44
C LEU A 640 -19.09 -7.19 -0.80
N SER A 641 -20.43 -7.18 -0.72
CA SER A 641 -21.23 -8.26 -0.12
C SER A 641 -21.63 -9.34 -1.13
N ASP A 642 -22.28 -10.38 -0.65
CA ASP A 642 -22.79 -11.53 -1.41
C ASP A 642 -24.18 -11.30 -2.01
N HIS A 643 -24.78 -10.13 -1.81
CA HIS A 643 -26.14 -9.83 -2.26
C HIS A 643 -26.24 -8.49 -2.97
N ASP A 644 -27.24 -8.40 -3.85
CA ASP A 644 -27.56 -7.15 -4.53
C ASP A 644 -28.29 -6.22 -3.56
N VAL A 645 -27.98 -4.94 -3.62
CA VAL A 645 -28.57 -3.89 -2.77
C VAL A 645 -29.46 -3.00 -3.64
N GLU A 646 -30.74 -2.89 -3.27
CA GLU A 646 -31.69 -1.93 -3.87
C GLU A 646 -32.51 -1.29 -2.75
N SER A 647 -32.41 0.02 -2.60
CA SER A 647 -33.10 0.76 -1.53
C SER A 647 -33.22 2.25 -1.83
N THR A 648 -34.05 2.93 -1.05
CA THR A 648 -34.08 4.40 -1.01
C THR A 648 -33.68 4.86 0.38
N VAL A 649 -32.63 5.66 0.49
CA VAL A 649 -32.04 6.10 1.75
C VAL A 649 -31.76 7.59 1.76
N ALA A 650 -31.83 8.21 2.95
CA ALA A 650 -31.32 9.56 3.15
C ALA A 650 -29.80 9.53 3.32
N LEU A 651 -29.10 10.52 2.73
CA LEU A 651 -27.67 10.69 2.93
C LEU A 651 -27.37 11.47 4.22
N ALA A 652 -26.19 11.26 4.79
CA ALA A 652 -25.74 11.98 5.97
C ALA A 652 -25.52 13.48 5.72
N VAL A 653 -25.41 13.91 4.47
CA VAL A 653 -25.26 15.31 4.07
C VAL A 653 -26.42 15.78 3.19
N PRO A 654 -26.87 17.04 3.35
CA PRO A 654 -27.97 17.57 2.53
C PRO A 654 -27.54 17.80 1.08
N PHE A 655 -28.45 17.55 0.15
CA PHE A 655 -28.26 17.79 -1.29
C PHE A 655 -29.58 18.15 -1.97
N GLN A 656 -29.50 18.82 -3.14
CA GLN A 656 -30.66 19.11 -3.99
C GLN A 656 -30.79 18.16 -5.18
N LYS A 657 -29.65 17.78 -5.78
CA LYS A 657 -29.55 16.85 -6.90
C LYS A 657 -28.33 15.96 -6.74
N ALA A 658 -28.35 14.84 -7.46
CA ALA A 658 -27.23 13.92 -7.48
C ALA A 658 -27.02 13.31 -8.89
N LEU A 659 -25.81 12.83 -9.12
CA LEU A 659 -25.36 12.28 -10.39
C LEU A 659 -24.51 11.03 -10.15
N TRP A 660 -24.79 9.97 -10.87
CA TRP A 660 -23.98 8.76 -10.87
C TRP A 660 -22.90 8.81 -11.94
N PHE A 661 -21.71 8.37 -11.59
CA PHE A 661 -20.62 8.08 -12.50
C PHE A 661 -20.26 6.60 -12.39
N ASP A 662 -20.23 5.91 -13.51
CA ASP A 662 -19.82 4.51 -13.58
C ASP A 662 -18.34 4.42 -13.97
N PRO A 663 -17.44 4.08 -13.06
CA PRO A 663 -16.01 4.02 -13.37
C PRO A 663 -15.63 2.84 -14.28
N MET A 664 -16.49 1.82 -14.39
CA MET A 664 -16.28 0.71 -15.32
C MET A 664 -16.41 1.14 -16.78
N THR A 665 -17.42 1.95 -17.08
CA THR A 665 -17.76 2.34 -18.45
C THR A 665 -17.39 3.78 -18.79
N GLY A 666 -17.22 4.65 -17.80
CA GLY A 666 -17.05 6.10 -17.96
C GLY A 666 -18.37 6.84 -18.23
N GLN A 667 -19.50 6.16 -18.14
CA GLN A 667 -20.83 6.77 -18.36
C GLN A 667 -21.31 7.55 -17.14
N ARG A 668 -22.25 8.49 -17.39
CA ARG A 668 -22.92 9.30 -16.37
C ARG A 668 -24.41 9.08 -16.45
N PHE A 669 -25.08 9.07 -15.29
CA PHE A 669 -26.51 8.83 -15.18
C PHE A 669 -27.13 9.79 -14.17
N GLN A 670 -28.39 10.20 -14.40
CA GLN A 670 -29.15 10.86 -13.35
C GLN A 670 -29.31 9.93 -12.15
N ALA A 671 -29.17 10.48 -10.95
CA ALA A 671 -29.59 9.78 -9.73
C ALA A 671 -31.07 10.03 -9.50
N GLU A 672 -31.81 8.98 -9.22
CA GLU A 672 -33.22 9.07 -8.83
C GLU A 672 -33.32 9.54 -7.39
N THR A 673 -33.87 10.74 -7.19
CA THR A 673 -33.91 11.41 -5.89
C THR A 673 -35.33 11.81 -5.53
N HIS A 674 -35.72 11.60 -4.26
CA HIS A 674 -37.00 12.01 -3.69
C HIS A 674 -36.74 12.85 -2.45
N SER A 675 -36.89 14.19 -2.57
CA SER A 675 -36.52 15.16 -1.51
C SER A 675 -35.05 15.03 -1.10
N ASP A 676 -34.78 14.49 0.07
CA ASP A 676 -33.48 14.26 0.68
C ASP A 676 -32.97 12.81 0.55
N SER A 677 -33.76 11.97 -0.16
CA SER A 677 -33.43 10.55 -0.29
C SER A 677 -32.95 10.22 -1.70
N LEU A 678 -32.07 9.23 -1.78
CA LEU A 678 -31.45 8.69 -2.98
C LEU A 678 -31.89 7.26 -3.19
N HIS A 679 -32.37 6.93 -4.41
CA HIS A 679 -32.51 5.54 -4.81
C HIS A 679 -31.16 4.98 -5.27
N ILE A 680 -30.76 3.83 -4.70
CA ILE A 680 -29.54 3.14 -5.04
C ILE A 680 -29.83 1.70 -5.42
N CYS A 681 -29.20 1.25 -6.50
CA CYS A 681 -29.20 -0.14 -6.92
C CYS A 681 -27.75 -0.53 -7.28
N LEU A 682 -27.15 -1.42 -6.51
CA LEU A 682 -25.80 -1.95 -6.70
C LEU A 682 -25.81 -3.47 -6.57
N ARG A 683 -25.41 -4.16 -7.63
CA ARG A 683 -25.23 -5.61 -7.59
C ARG A 683 -23.98 -5.98 -6.78
N SER A 684 -23.94 -7.23 -6.32
CA SER A 684 -22.76 -7.80 -5.68
C SER A 684 -21.50 -7.61 -6.55
N GLY A 685 -20.46 -6.95 -6.02
CA GLY A 685 -19.21 -6.63 -6.74
C GLY A 685 -19.22 -5.32 -7.54
N GLU A 686 -20.33 -4.61 -7.66
CA GLU A 686 -20.37 -3.31 -8.33
C GLU A 686 -19.88 -2.16 -7.45
N SER A 687 -19.35 -1.14 -8.11
CA SER A 687 -18.93 0.12 -7.50
C SER A 687 -19.34 1.30 -8.37
N LEU A 688 -19.77 2.38 -7.75
CA LEU A 688 -20.18 3.62 -8.41
C LEU A 688 -19.60 4.84 -7.67
N ILE A 689 -19.55 5.96 -8.39
CA ILE A 689 -19.25 7.25 -7.80
C ILE A 689 -20.52 8.10 -7.82
N LEU A 690 -20.88 8.66 -6.68
CA LEU A 690 -22.00 9.58 -6.52
C LEU A 690 -21.47 11.01 -6.34
N GLN A 691 -21.91 11.94 -7.15
CA GLN A 691 -21.73 13.38 -6.95
C GLN A 691 -23.05 13.98 -6.48
N THR A 692 -23.04 14.68 -5.34
CA THR A 692 -24.17 15.46 -4.84
C THR A 692 -23.95 16.95 -5.06
N PHE A 693 -25.02 17.69 -5.30
CA PHE A 693 -25.01 19.14 -5.49
C PHE A 693 -25.81 19.79 -4.36
N LYS A 694 -25.18 20.70 -3.62
CA LYS A 694 -25.81 21.46 -2.54
C LYS A 694 -26.73 22.54 -3.10
N GLU A 695 -26.33 23.18 -4.21
CA GLU A 695 -27.08 24.18 -4.93
C GLU A 695 -27.10 23.85 -6.43
N VAL A 696 -28.22 24.04 -7.10
CA VAL A 696 -28.38 23.68 -8.49
C VAL A 696 -28.85 24.90 -9.30
N SER A 697 -27.99 25.38 -10.18
CA SER A 697 -28.36 26.41 -11.15
C SER A 697 -29.30 25.84 -12.23
N GLU A 698 -30.02 26.71 -12.94
CA GLU A 698 -30.87 26.30 -14.05
C GLU A 698 -30.08 25.57 -15.16
N ALA A 699 -28.83 25.99 -15.40
CA ALA A 699 -27.92 25.35 -16.35
C ALA A 699 -27.58 23.91 -15.93
N ILE A 700 -27.22 23.71 -14.66
CA ILE A 700 -26.97 22.38 -14.09
C ILE A 700 -28.23 21.52 -14.19
N SER A 701 -29.39 22.06 -13.82
CA SER A 701 -30.66 21.32 -13.85
C SER A 701 -31.00 20.83 -15.24
N LYS A 702 -30.80 21.68 -16.27
CA LYS A 702 -31.01 21.33 -17.67
C LYS A 702 -30.03 20.25 -18.16
N GLU A 703 -28.76 20.37 -17.81
CA GLU A 703 -27.74 19.38 -18.19
C GLU A 703 -28.03 18.02 -17.54
N LEU A 704 -28.33 18.00 -16.24
CA LEU A 704 -28.70 16.76 -15.54
C LEU A 704 -29.97 16.13 -16.15
N GLY A 705 -30.99 16.94 -16.47
CA GLY A 705 -32.23 16.47 -17.11
C GLY A 705 -32.03 15.82 -18.49
N GLY A 706 -30.90 16.09 -19.15
CA GLY A 706 -30.55 15.48 -20.46
C GLY A 706 -29.82 14.14 -20.35
N LEU A 707 -29.38 13.73 -19.14
CA LEU A 707 -28.69 12.46 -18.96
C LEU A 707 -29.67 11.27 -18.82
N PRO A 708 -29.30 10.06 -19.26
CA PRO A 708 -30.12 8.87 -19.02
C PRO A 708 -30.23 8.54 -17.52
N VAL A 709 -31.31 7.91 -17.13
CA VAL A 709 -31.42 7.25 -15.82
C VAL A 709 -30.71 5.91 -15.91
N ARG A 710 -30.00 5.52 -14.84
CA ARG A 710 -29.33 4.21 -14.78
C ARG A 710 -30.40 3.11 -14.71
N THR A 711 -30.40 2.25 -15.70
CA THR A 711 -31.35 1.13 -15.78
C THR A 711 -30.64 -0.16 -15.40
N THR A 712 -31.16 -0.86 -14.42
CA THR A 712 -30.56 -2.11 -13.90
C THR A 712 -31.57 -3.26 -13.81
N THR A 713 -32.86 -2.91 -13.84
CA THR A 713 -33.93 -3.89 -13.66
C THR A 713 -34.14 -4.73 -14.92
N GLN A 714 -34.02 -6.03 -14.78
CA GLN A 714 -34.32 -6.96 -15.86
C GLN A 714 -35.83 -6.91 -16.17
N ILE A 715 -36.18 -6.78 -17.45
CA ILE A 715 -37.58 -6.90 -17.88
C ILE A 715 -37.94 -8.38 -17.92
N GLU A 716 -38.97 -8.78 -17.17
CA GLU A 716 -39.45 -10.13 -17.13
C GLU A 716 -39.86 -10.65 -18.53
N ASN A 717 -39.71 -11.96 -18.74
CA ASN A 717 -40.04 -12.65 -20.01
C ASN A 717 -39.25 -12.23 -21.24
N THR A 718 -38.13 -11.49 -21.07
CA THR A 718 -37.25 -11.14 -22.21
C THR A 718 -35.96 -11.97 -22.25
N ARG A 719 -35.78 -12.88 -21.31
CA ARG A 719 -34.60 -13.73 -21.16
C ARG A 719 -34.44 -14.69 -22.32
N LYS A 720 -33.29 -14.66 -22.96
CA LYS A 720 -32.92 -15.56 -24.07
C LYS A 720 -31.58 -16.23 -23.70
N VAL A 721 -31.66 -17.53 -23.45
CA VAL A 721 -30.49 -18.34 -23.11
C VAL A 721 -29.79 -18.77 -24.38
N LEU A 722 -28.49 -18.58 -24.45
CA LEU A 722 -27.65 -19.01 -25.55
C LEU A 722 -27.00 -20.34 -25.23
N ASP A 723 -27.76 -21.42 -25.26
CA ASP A 723 -27.40 -22.74 -24.73
C ASP A 723 -26.89 -23.73 -25.77
N LYS A 724 -26.82 -23.30 -27.06
CA LYS A 724 -26.43 -24.20 -28.16
C LYS A 724 -25.83 -23.46 -29.34
N GLY A 725 -25.17 -24.25 -30.21
CA GLY A 725 -24.61 -23.77 -31.47
C GLY A 725 -23.37 -22.95 -31.32
N TRP A 726 -22.61 -23.16 -30.24
CA TRP A 726 -21.33 -22.52 -30.04
C TRP A 726 -20.20 -23.21 -30.82
N THR A 727 -19.31 -22.39 -31.35
CA THR A 727 -18.00 -22.81 -31.82
C THR A 727 -16.92 -22.16 -30.97
N LEU A 728 -15.78 -22.84 -30.81
CA LEU A 728 -14.62 -22.37 -30.05
C LEU A 728 -13.34 -22.57 -30.88
N SER A 729 -12.61 -21.47 -31.08
CA SER A 729 -11.26 -21.45 -31.62
C SER A 729 -10.32 -20.72 -30.65
N PHE A 730 -9.01 -20.77 -30.88
CA PHE A 730 -8.03 -20.15 -30.01
C PHE A 730 -7.09 -19.22 -30.78
N LYS A 731 -6.64 -18.16 -30.13
CA LYS A 731 -5.60 -17.25 -30.64
C LYS A 731 -4.66 -16.84 -29.52
N ASP A 732 -3.48 -16.36 -29.87
CA ASP A 732 -2.47 -15.90 -28.92
C ASP A 732 -2.24 -16.93 -27.80
N CYS A 733 -2.12 -18.20 -28.15
CA CYS A 733 -2.14 -19.31 -27.19
C CYS A 733 -0.84 -20.12 -27.16
N SER A 734 -0.55 -20.69 -26.00
CA SER A 734 0.55 -21.63 -25.80
C SER A 734 0.06 -22.81 -24.93
N PRO A 735 0.22 -24.07 -25.41
CA PRO A 735 0.68 -24.44 -26.74
C PRO A 735 -0.26 -23.97 -27.86
N THR A 736 0.23 -23.91 -29.11
CA THR A 736 -0.60 -23.56 -30.27
C THR A 736 -1.71 -24.58 -30.45
N TYR A 737 -2.93 -24.07 -30.76
CA TYR A 737 -4.10 -24.91 -31.03
C TYR A 737 -4.96 -24.33 -32.15
N ASP A 738 -4.89 -24.93 -33.33
CA ASP A 738 -5.49 -24.41 -34.56
C ASP A 738 -6.83 -25.06 -34.94
N LYS A 739 -7.40 -25.92 -34.08
CA LYS A 739 -8.64 -26.62 -34.37
C LYS A 739 -9.86 -25.78 -33.97
N LEU A 740 -10.82 -25.72 -34.87
CA LEU A 740 -12.17 -25.22 -34.56
C LEU A 740 -12.99 -26.35 -33.92
N LEU A 741 -13.52 -26.09 -32.75
CA LEU A 741 -14.36 -27.01 -31.99
C LEU A 741 -15.83 -26.61 -32.15
N SER A 742 -16.71 -27.55 -32.41
CA SER A 742 -18.14 -27.37 -32.24
C SER A 742 -18.50 -27.86 -30.84
N ILE A 743 -18.89 -26.91 -29.98
CA ILE A 743 -19.30 -27.19 -28.61
C ILE A 743 -20.79 -26.90 -28.51
N GLY A 744 -21.56 -27.77 -27.86
CA GLY A 744 -22.99 -27.57 -27.73
C GLY A 744 -23.30 -26.32 -26.93
N GLN A 745 -22.67 -26.18 -25.76
CA GLN A 745 -22.80 -25.04 -24.87
C GLN A 745 -21.43 -24.65 -24.29
N PRO A 746 -21.26 -23.43 -23.75
CA PRO A 746 -20.04 -23.05 -23.03
C PRO A 746 -19.67 -24.06 -21.96
N THR A 747 -18.40 -24.43 -21.90
CA THR A 747 -17.84 -25.37 -20.92
C THR A 747 -16.36 -25.05 -20.68
N ALA A 748 -15.85 -25.46 -19.54
CA ALA A 748 -14.45 -25.25 -19.17
C ALA A 748 -13.50 -25.97 -20.13
N TRP A 749 -12.39 -25.30 -20.54
CA TRP A 749 -11.44 -25.83 -21.54
C TRP A 749 -10.78 -27.13 -21.10
N GLU A 750 -10.49 -27.27 -19.83
CA GLU A 750 -9.88 -28.44 -19.23
C GLU A 750 -10.73 -29.72 -19.34
N ASN A 751 -12.01 -29.57 -19.64
CA ASN A 751 -12.96 -30.69 -19.85
C ASN A 751 -13.08 -31.10 -21.32
N LEU A 752 -12.49 -30.35 -22.25
CA LEU A 752 -12.58 -30.59 -23.67
C LEU A 752 -11.52 -31.59 -24.17
N ASN A 753 -10.25 -31.38 -23.80
CA ASN A 753 -9.15 -32.33 -24.08
C ASN A 753 -7.89 -31.96 -23.29
N ASP A 754 -6.88 -32.83 -23.32
CA ASP A 754 -5.65 -32.68 -22.51
C ASP A 754 -4.78 -31.47 -22.96
N THR A 755 -4.77 -31.10 -24.22
CA THR A 755 -4.05 -29.91 -24.68
C THR A 755 -4.66 -28.66 -24.12
N LEU A 756 -5.99 -28.54 -24.14
CA LEU A 756 -6.70 -27.38 -23.63
C LEU A 756 -6.67 -27.28 -22.11
N ARG A 757 -6.46 -28.39 -21.41
CA ARG A 757 -6.22 -28.41 -19.96
C ARG A 757 -4.97 -27.62 -19.55
N THR A 758 -4.00 -27.50 -20.43
CA THR A 758 -2.70 -26.83 -20.14
C THR A 758 -2.50 -25.54 -20.92
N LEU A 759 -3.50 -25.14 -21.72
CA LEU A 759 -3.40 -23.99 -22.61
C LEU A 759 -3.54 -22.69 -21.84
N MET A 760 -2.68 -21.72 -22.14
CA MET A 760 -2.88 -20.31 -21.83
C MET A 760 -3.12 -19.53 -23.11
N GLY A 761 -4.01 -18.52 -23.08
CA GLY A 761 -4.30 -17.66 -24.23
C GLY A 761 -5.75 -17.23 -24.29
N THR A 762 -6.23 -16.96 -25.50
CA THR A 762 -7.58 -16.43 -25.74
C THR A 762 -8.43 -17.42 -26.54
N GLY A 763 -9.54 -17.88 -25.91
CA GLY A 763 -10.58 -18.65 -26.59
C GLY A 763 -11.61 -17.74 -27.24
N VAL A 764 -11.91 -17.97 -28.49
CA VAL A 764 -12.90 -17.22 -29.27
C VAL A 764 -14.15 -18.07 -29.43
N TYR A 765 -15.18 -17.70 -28.69
CA TYR A 765 -16.50 -18.32 -28.73
C TYR A 765 -17.40 -17.58 -29.69
N GLU A 766 -18.14 -18.30 -30.56
CA GLU A 766 -19.10 -17.70 -31.46
C GLU A 766 -20.40 -18.49 -31.48
N CYS A 767 -21.51 -17.78 -31.44
CA CYS A 767 -22.83 -18.34 -31.73
C CYS A 767 -23.70 -17.39 -32.52
N LYS A 768 -24.79 -17.92 -33.08
CA LYS A 768 -25.81 -17.16 -33.84
C LYS A 768 -27.14 -17.22 -33.13
N VAL A 769 -27.80 -16.07 -33.00
CA VAL A 769 -29.10 -15.94 -32.37
C VAL A 769 -30.08 -15.18 -33.27
N ASN A 770 -31.31 -15.68 -33.37
CA ASN A 770 -32.33 -15.06 -34.18
C ASN A 770 -33.28 -14.19 -33.35
N PHE A 771 -33.58 -12.99 -33.83
CA PHE A 771 -34.52 -12.06 -33.22
C PHE A 771 -35.64 -11.70 -34.19
N LYS A 772 -36.89 -11.71 -33.71
CA LYS A 772 -38.03 -11.16 -34.44
C LYS A 772 -38.06 -9.65 -34.30
N LYS A 773 -38.62 -8.94 -35.31
CA LYS A 773 -38.68 -7.47 -35.30
C LYS A 773 -39.35 -6.91 -34.04
N GLY A 774 -40.41 -7.55 -33.53
CA GLY A 774 -41.12 -7.12 -32.32
C GLY A 774 -40.37 -7.29 -30.99
N GLU A 775 -39.31 -8.13 -30.98
CA GLU A 775 -38.46 -8.35 -29.78
C GLU A 775 -37.47 -7.21 -29.54
N LEU A 776 -37.21 -6.35 -30.55
CA LEU A 776 -36.11 -5.37 -30.55
C LEU A 776 -36.57 -3.92 -30.35
N ASN A 777 -37.86 -3.64 -30.19
CA ASN A 777 -38.40 -2.27 -30.15
C ASN A 777 -37.76 -1.41 -29.08
N GLY A 778 -36.78 -0.55 -29.45
CA GLY A 778 -36.21 0.52 -28.66
C GLY A 778 -35.55 0.09 -27.33
N ALA A 779 -35.18 -1.16 -27.23
CA ALA A 779 -34.74 -1.72 -25.95
C ALA A 779 -33.23 -1.63 -25.71
N ASN A 780 -32.83 -1.31 -24.49
CA ASN A 780 -31.51 -1.62 -23.99
C ASN A 780 -31.42 -3.11 -23.63
N TRP A 781 -30.30 -3.71 -23.93
CA TRP A 781 -30.03 -5.12 -23.71
C TRP A 781 -28.84 -5.30 -22.77
N ALA A 782 -28.86 -6.36 -22.01
CA ALA A 782 -27.71 -6.86 -21.24
C ALA A 782 -27.35 -8.27 -21.72
N ILE A 783 -26.06 -8.53 -21.74
CA ILE A 783 -25.50 -9.87 -21.89
C ILE A 783 -24.82 -10.24 -20.60
N ASP A 784 -25.30 -11.29 -19.98
CA ASP A 784 -24.73 -11.89 -18.76
C ASP A 784 -23.96 -13.14 -19.16
N LEU A 785 -22.68 -13.15 -18.90
CA LEU A 785 -21.76 -14.24 -19.23
C LEU A 785 -21.68 -15.27 -18.10
N GLY A 786 -22.24 -14.95 -16.91
CA GLY A 786 -22.22 -15.83 -15.74
C GLY A 786 -20.80 -16.06 -15.22
N ASP A 787 -20.27 -17.26 -15.40
CA ASP A 787 -18.93 -17.65 -14.91
C ASP A 787 -17.87 -17.52 -16.00
N VAL A 788 -17.07 -16.45 -15.93
CA VAL A 788 -15.98 -16.11 -16.85
C VAL A 788 -14.62 -16.37 -16.19
N ARG A 789 -13.73 -17.07 -16.88
CA ARG A 789 -12.38 -17.39 -16.43
C ARG A 789 -11.33 -17.05 -17.49
N GLU A 790 -10.75 -15.73 -17.51
CA GLU A 790 -10.96 -14.77 -16.41
C GLU A 790 -11.54 -13.43 -16.90
N SER A 791 -11.25 -13.00 -18.15
CA SER A 791 -11.79 -11.77 -18.74
C SER A 791 -12.35 -12.02 -20.11
N ALA A 792 -13.41 -11.29 -20.50
CA ALA A 792 -14.13 -11.53 -21.76
C ALA A 792 -14.41 -10.25 -22.53
N ARG A 793 -13.85 -10.10 -23.74
CA ARG A 793 -14.31 -9.09 -24.72
C ARG A 793 -15.52 -9.59 -25.47
N VAL A 794 -16.57 -8.80 -25.53
CA VAL A 794 -17.85 -9.18 -26.14
C VAL A 794 -18.14 -8.33 -27.38
N TYR A 795 -18.54 -9.01 -28.43
CA TYR A 795 -18.91 -8.38 -29.70
C TYR A 795 -20.31 -8.81 -30.11
N ILE A 796 -21.11 -7.84 -30.56
CA ILE A 796 -22.43 -8.03 -31.15
C ILE A 796 -22.36 -7.58 -32.61
N ASN A 797 -22.57 -8.50 -33.53
CA ASN A 797 -22.47 -8.20 -34.98
C ASN A 797 -21.14 -7.47 -35.33
N ASP A 798 -20.02 -7.98 -34.80
CA ASP A 798 -18.65 -7.46 -34.98
C ASP A 798 -18.33 -6.13 -34.24
N SER A 799 -19.31 -5.50 -33.60
CA SER A 799 -19.09 -4.30 -32.78
C SER A 799 -18.70 -4.70 -31.36
N LEU A 800 -17.53 -4.24 -30.89
CA LEU A 800 -17.09 -4.43 -29.50
C LEU A 800 -18.00 -3.63 -28.56
N ILE A 801 -18.65 -4.30 -27.61
CA ILE A 801 -19.47 -3.65 -26.58
C ILE A 801 -18.74 -3.39 -25.26
N GLY A 802 -17.62 -4.06 -25.02
CA GLY A 802 -16.82 -3.89 -23.83
C GLY A 802 -16.08 -5.16 -23.42
N CYS A 803 -15.49 -5.10 -22.24
CA CYS A 803 -14.81 -6.22 -21.59
C CYS A 803 -15.43 -6.49 -20.22
N ALA A 804 -15.93 -7.69 -20.02
CA ALA A 804 -16.33 -8.19 -18.71
C ALA A 804 -15.09 -8.76 -18.00
N TRP A 805 -14.42 -7.95 -17.19
CA TRP A 805 -13.17 -8.29 -16.52
C TRP A 805 -13.31 -8.42 -14.99
N ALA A 806 -14.47 -8.03 -14.44
CA ALA A 806 -14.79 -8.12 -13.02
C ALA A 806 -16.24 -8.56 -12.82
N ALA A 807 -16.53 -9.17 -11.68
CA ALA A 807 -17.90 -9.53 -11.30
C ALA A 807 -18.73 -8.26 -10.97
N PRO A 808 -20.01 -8.26 -11.37
CA PRO A 808 -20.73 -9.25 -12.19
C PRO A 808 -20.34 -9.16 -13.67
N PHE A 809 -20.13 -10.31 -14.32
CA PHE A 809 -19.68 -10.38 -15.73
C PHE A 809 -20.84 -10.10 -16.71
N THR A 810 -21.39 -8.89 -16.62
CA THR A 810 -22.54 -8.45 -17.41
C THR A 810 -22.20 -7.14 -18.13
N LEU A 811 -22.54 -7.04 -19.41
CA LEU A 811 -22.37 -5.84 -20.21
C LEU A 811 -23.71 -5.38 -20.76
N GLN A 812 -23.94 -4.07 -20.78
CA GLN A 812 -25.12 -3.45 -21.39
C GLN A 812 -24.79 -2.88 -22.76
N PHE A 813 -25.76 -2.91 -23.66
CA PHE A 813 -25.63 -2.35 -25.00
C PHE A 813 -27.00 -2.00 -25.58
N SER A 814 -27.01 -1.14 -26.61
CA SER A 814 -28.22 -0.75 -27.32
C SER A 814 -27.94 -0.65 -28.83
N ASN A 815 -29.02 -0.77 -29.64
CA ASN A 815 -29.02 -0.53 -31.10
C ASN A 815 -28.05 -1.41 -31.93
N LEU A 816 -27.55 -2.52 -31.39
CA LEU A 816 -26.66 -3.44 -32.11
C LEU A 816 -27.35 -4.72 -32.62
N LEU A 817 -28.45 -5.12 -31.98
CA LEU A 817 -29.25 -6.25 -32.49
C LEU A 817 -30.13 -5.84 -33.65
N LYS A 818 -30.27 -6.71 -34.62
CA LYS A 818 -31.11 -6.53 -35.82
C LYS A 818 -32.12 -7.70 -35.98
N PRO A 819 -33.27 -7.46 -36.66
CA PRO A 819 -34.15 -8.57 -36.98
C PRO A 819 -33.43 -9.61 -37.83
N GLY A 820 -33.69 -10.89 -37.55
CA GLY A 820 -33.00 -12.03 -38.17
C GLY A 820 -31.79 -12.49 -37.36
N MET A 821 -30.82 -13.07 -38.03
CA MET A 821 -29.66 -13.67 -37.38
C MET A 821 -28.66 -12.61 -36.94
N ASN A 822 -28.24 -12.71 -35.71
CA ASN A 822 -27.19 -11.92 -35.09
C ASN A 822 -26.04 -12.84 -34.66
N ARG A 823 -24.81 -12.35 -34.79
CA ARG A 823 -23.59 -13.02 -34.36
C ARG A 823 -23.15 -12.47 -33.00
N ILE A 824 -22.99 -13.36 -32.05
CA ILE A 824 -22.39 -13.07 -30.72
C ILE A 824 -21.02 -13.70 -30.73
N ARG A 825 -19.99 -12.89 -30.42
CA ARG A 825 -18.62 -13.37 -30.28
C ARG A 825 -18.10 -12.94 -28.90
N VAL A 826 -17.53 -13.89 -28.15
CA VAL A 826 -16.95 -13.68 -26.82
C VAL A 826 -15.54 -14.19 -26.82
N GLU A 827 -14.59 -13.31 -26.59
CA GLU A 827 -13.15 -13.63 -26.53
C GLU A 827 -12.70 -13.70 -25.08
N VAL A 828 -12.51 -14.89 -24.56
CA VAL A 828 -12.13 -15.12 -23.15
C VAL A 828 -10.64 -15.38 -23.05
N THR A 829 -9.97 -14.61 -22.19
CA THR A 829 -8.55 -14.80 -21.87
C THR A 829 -8.40 -15.43 -20.48
N ASN A 830 -7.69 -16.56 -20.39
CA ASN A 830 -7.45 -17.26 -19.14
C ASN A 830 -6.12 -16.86 -18.48
N LEU A 831 -5.85 -17.42 -17.30
CA LEU A 831 -4.58 -17.26 -16.59
C LEU A 831 -3.49 -18.21 -17.11
N PRO A 832 -2.20 -17.85 -16.95
CA PRO A 832 -1.08 -18.73 -17.31
C PRO A 832 -0.85 -19.88 -16.32
N ALA A 833 -1.63 -20.00 -15.24
CA ALA A 833 -1.47 -20.98 -14.16
C ALA A 833 -1.36 -22.44 -14.66
N ASN A 834 -2.24 -22.84 -15.61
CA ASN A 834 -2.23 -24.20 -16.14
C ASN A 834 -0.99 -24.48 -17.00
N ARG A 835 -0.53 -23.47 -17.76
CA ARG A 835 0.67 -23.57 -18.60
C ARG A 835 1.95 -23.68 -17.76
N ILE A 836 2.09 -22.85 -16.73
CA ILE A 836 3.28 -22.88 -15.86
C ILE A 836 3.34 -24.19 -15.05
N ALA A 837 2.19 -24.71 -14.62
CA ALA A 837 2.13 -26.03 -13.98
C ALA A 837 2.58 -27.14 -14.92
N GLN A 838 2.23 -27.06 -16.20
CA GLN A 838 2.68 -28.03 -17.21
C GLN A 838 4.19 -27.93 -17.46
N LEU A 839 4.74 -26.72 -17.55
CA LEU A 839 6.21 -26.55 -17.69
C LEU A 839 6.97 -27.14 -16.50
N ASP A 840 6.44 -27.00 -15.28
CA ASP A 840 7.04 -27.65 -14.10
C ASP A 840 6.94 -29.18 -14.16
N ARG A 841 5.86 -29.75 -14.69
CA ARG A 841 5.74 -31.21 -14.95
C ARG A 841 6.74 -31.70 -16.01
N GLU A 842 7.02 -30.88 -17.00
CA GLU A 842 7.99 -31.15 -18.06
C GLU A 842 9.42 -30.90 -17.61
N GLY A 843 9.67 -30.38 -16.40
CA GLY A 843 10.99 -30.06 -15.86
C GLY A 843 11.65 -28.87 -16.53
N TYR A 844 10.88 -27.97 -17.17
CA TYR A 844 11.42 -26.77 -17.80
C TYR A 844 11.98 -25.78 -16.77
N LYS A 845 13.24 -25.38 -16.96
CA LYS A 845 13.94 -24.49 -16.01
C LYS A 845 13.64 -23.01 -16.30
N TRP A 846 12.58 -22.48 -15.74
CA TRP A 846 12.19 -21.07 -15.87
C TRP A 846 12.54 -20.22 -14.63
N ARG A 847 12.75 -20.86 -13.47
CA ARG A 847 13.17 -20.17 -12.24
C ARG A 847 14.69 -19.97 -12.28
N LYS A 848 15.14 -18.74 -12.53
CA LYS A 848 16.55 -18.40 -12.72
C LYS A 848 17.00 -17.15 -11.97
N MET A 849 16.33 -16.80 -10.86
CA MET A 849 16.71 -15.66 -10.03
C MET A 849 17.85 -16.05 -9.07
N GLU A 850 18.71 -15.08 -8.70
CA GLU A 850 19.95 -15.38 -7.97
C GLU A 850 19.74 -15.55 -6.47
N GLU A 851 19.34 -14.48 -5.74
CA GLU A 851 19.32 -14.50 -4.28
C GLU A 851 18.13 -15.32 -3.74
N ILE A 852 16.93 -14.98 -4.19
CA ILE A 852 15.70 -15.70 -3.89
C ILE A 852 14.92 -15.92 -5.17
N ASN A 853 14.59 -17.17 -5.44
CA ASN A 853 13.81 -17.51 -6.60
C ASN A 853 12.31 -17.40 -6.30
N VAL A 854 11.45 -17.53 -7.30
CA VAL A 854 10.00 -17.52 -7.15
C VAL A 854 9.59 -18.50 -6.04
N VAL A 855 8.98 -17.98 -5.00
CA VAL A 855 8.49 -18.70 -3.83
C VAL A 855 6.98 -18.63 -3.74
N ASN A 856 6.36 -19.46 -2.92
CA ASN A 856 4.94 -19.41 -2.66
C ASN A 856 4.60 -18.37 -1.57
N ILE A 857 3.32 -18.15 -1.32
CA ILE A 857 2.78 -17.23 -0.29
C ILE A 857 3.35 -17.47 1.13
N ASN A 858 3.95 -18.63 1.39
CA ASN A 858 4.60 -18.97 2.66
C ASN A 858 6.13 -18.83 2.60
N TYR A 859 6.66 -18.16 1.59
CA TYR A 859 8.10 -17.98 1.32
C TYR A 859 8.87 -19.30 1.17
N LYS A 860 8.21 -20.32 0.62
CA LYS A 860 8.82 -21.63 0.35
C LYS A 860 8.96 -21.87 -1.15
N THR A 861 10.12 -22.36 -1.58
CA THR A 861 10.29 -22.88 -2.94
C THR A 861 9.33 -24.04 -3.14
N THR A 862 8.51 -23.97 -4.18
CA THR A 862 7.45 -24.94 -4.45
C THR A 862 7.38 -25.19 -5.96
N SER A 863 7.25 -26.47 -6.35
CA SER A 863 6.90 -26.85 -7.72
C SER A 863 5.39 -26.65 -7.92
N TYR A 864 5.00 -26.12 -9.06
CA TYR A 864 3.61 -25.97 -9.46
C TYR A 864 3.06 -27.23 -10.18
N ALA A 865 3.90 -28.26 -10.39
CA ALA A 865 3.53 -29.49 -11.09
C ALA A 865 2.25 -30.15 -10.54
N ASN A 866 2.04 -30.05 -9.23
CA ASN A 866 0.90 -30.65 -8.53
C ASN A 866 -0.34 -29.75 -8.43
N TRP A 867 -0.32 -28.57 -9.05
CA TRP A 867 -1.51 -27.73 -9.08
C TRP A 867 -2.66 -28.42 -9.81
N ALA A 868 -3.84 -28.43 -9.23
CA ALA A 868 -5.07 -28.74 -9.94
C ALA A 868 -5.29 -27.69 -11.05
N PRO A 869 -5.84 -28.05 -12.19
CA PRO A 869 -6.17 -27.11 -13.24
C PRO A 869 -7.09 -26.00 -12.71
N VAL A 870 -6.74 -24.76 -13.07
CA VAL A 870 -7.60 -23.60 -12.86
C VAL A 870 -8.65 -23.60 -13.97
N PRO A 871 -9.95 -23.46 -13.67
CA PRO A 871 -10.99 -23.36 -14.67
C PRO A 871 -10.69 -22.26 -15.70
N SER A 872 -10.97 -22.53 -16.96
CA SER A 872 -10.67 -21.61 -18.08
C SER A 872 -11.87 -21.49 -19.02
N GLY A 873 -12.10 -20.29 -19.58
CA GLY A 873 -13.15 -20.05 -20.57
C GLY A 873 -14.50 -19.61 -19.99
N LEU A 874 -15.58 -19.84 -20.72
CA LEU A 874 -16.96 -19.65 -20.29
C LEU A 874 -17.47 -20.94 -19.63
N ASN A 875 -17.85 -20.89 -18.34
CA ASN A 875 -18.19 -22.06 -17.55
C ASN A 875 -19.67 -22.12 -17.18
N SER A 876 -20.47 -21.22 -17.74
CA SER A 876 -21.92 -21.15 -17.53
C SER A 876 -22.65 -20.73 -18.80
N GLN A 877 -23.97 -20.81 -18.76
CA GLN A 877 -24.83 -20.34 -19.85
C GLN A 877 -24.72 -18.82 -20.01
N VAL A 878 -24.67 -18.36 -21.26
CA VAL A 878 -24.74 -16.95 -21.62
C VAL A 878 -26.20 -16.55 -21.83
N VAL A 879 -26.61 -15.44 -21.23
CA VAL A 879 -28.01 -14.96 -21.25
C VAL A 879 -28.09 -13.54 -21.79
N LEU A 880 -28.99 -13.32 -22.75
CA LEU A 880 -29.41 -12.00 -23.18
C LEU A 880 -30.76 -11.66 -22.55
N TYR A 881 -30.93 -10.42 -22.08
CA TYR A 881 -32.20 -9.93 -21.57
C TYR A 881 -32.33 -8.42 -21.79
N ARG A 882 -33.55 -7.91 -21.80
CA ARG A 882 -33.82 -6.48 -21.89
C ARG A 882 -33.71 -5.86 -20.48
N VAL A 883 -33.22 -4.63 -20.46
CA VAL A 883 -33.12 -3.83 -19.22
C VAL A 883 -33.99 -2.57 -19.34
N LYS A 884 -34.57 -2.18 -18.20
CA LYS A 884 -35.43 -1.02 -18.07
C LYS A 884 -34.67 0.03 -17.24
#